data_32e89136d4eb18fcc546cc4725833557
#
_entry.id   32e89136d4eb18fcc546cc4725833557
#
_cell.length_a   1.000
_cell.length_b   1.000
_cell.length_c   1.000
_cell.angle_alpha   90.00
_cell.angle_beta   90.00
_cell.angle_gamma   90.00
#
_symmetry.space_group_name_H-M   'P 1'
#
loop_
_entity.id
_entity.type
_entity.pdbx_description
1 polymer ?
#
loop_
_entity_poly.entity_id
_entity_poly.type
_entity_poly.pdbx_seq_one_letter_code
_entity_poly.pdbx_strand_id
1 'polypeptide(L)'
;MTSLHAVINDLIQNDPDPTETREWIESVQAVIERDGAERAHQLLEGMVEVTRRAGAHLPFSPTTEYINTIPAHLEAKSPGDHAMEWRIRSIIRWNALAMVVRANRKPGELGGHIASFASAATLYDVGFNHFWRGPEGDHPGDIIGVQGHSSPGIYARSFLEGRISESQLDNFRMEVDGRGISSYPHPWLMPDYWQVPTVSMGLGPLAAIYQARNWKYLEGRGLLPKSDRKVWAFLGDGETDEPESLGAISVAGREGLDNLVFVINCNLQRLDGPVRGNGKIIQELEGQFRGAGWNVIKTIWGSYWDPLLARDTSGKLRQLMMETVDGEYQNCKAFGGKYTRENFFGKYPETAQLVANLSDDDIWRLNRGGHDPHKVYAAYHEAVNTKGMPTVILAKTVKGYGMGAAGESLNPTHQTKKLDDEAVRIFRDRFNIPVTDAQLADGKVPFFHPGEKSPEIEYMHERRKQLGGYLPQRRRKSSQTLEVPKLEAFDRLLKSTGDREISTTMSFVQSLNIILRDKQVGPRCVPIVADEARTFGMEGLFRQIGIYAPHGQKYKPVDRDQLMYYREDAAGQVLEEGITEAGAFTSWMAAATSYSTNDLPMLPFYIYYSMFGFQRIGDSAWQAADMRARGFLLGATAGRTTLNGEGLQHEDGHSHLLASAIPNCRSYDPTFGFEVAVILQHGMQRMLTEQQDEYYYLTLMNENYSHPDMPEGAAEGIIKGMYLLKDAGKAKKGELRVQLMGSGTILREAIAAAELLDKDFGVTADIWSCPSFTELARDGEDAVRWNRLNPEGEQRKPYVTQLLEGRNGPAIAATDYVRTFANQIREFVPTRYTVLGTDGFGRSDTRENLRRHFEVDRFHIAHAAIAALAAEGKMTGKDVARAIKQYKIDSEKPNPLGV
;
A
#
# COMPACT_ATOMS: atom_id res chain seq x y z
N MET A 1 38.49 20.79 -17.18
CA MET A 1 39.23 22.06 -16.86
C MET A 1 38.48 23.31 -17.30
N THR A 2 37.88 23.38 -18.49
CA THR A 2 37.23 24.59 -19.02
C THR A 2 35.97 25.07 -18.30
N SER A 3 35.17 24.18 -17.69
CA SER A 3 33.95 24.58 -16.95
C SER A 3 34.25 25.24 -15.59
N LEU A 4 35.37 24.91 -15.02
CA LEU A 4 35.79 25.41 -13.72
C LEU A 4 36.28 26.85 -13.77
N HIS A 5 36.96 27.24 -14.88
CA HIS A 5 37.37 28.64 -15.13
C HIS A 5 36.18 29.57 -15.24
N ALA A 6 35.04 29.11 -15.74
CA ALA A 6 33.84 29.94 -15.83
C ALA A 6 33.22 30.20 -14.44
N VAL A 7 33.16 29.18 -13.59
CA VAL A 7 32.68 29.32 -12.19
C VAL A 7 33.60 30.28 -11.42
N ILE A 8 34.91 30.12 -11.60
CA ILE A 8 35.92 31.01 -10.99
C ILE A 8 35.71 32.44 -11.42
N ASN A 9 35.56 32.69 -12.72
CA ASN A 9 35.38 34.04 -13.25
C ASN A 9 34.09 34.71 -12.79
N ASP A 10 32.99 33.96 -12.64
CA ASP A 10 31.71 34.49 -12.14
C ASP A 10 31.79 34.83 -10.64
N LEU A 11 32.42 33.99 -9.84
CA LEU A 11 32.66 34.26 -8.42
C LEU A 11 33.59 35.46 -8.18
N ILE A 12 34.52 35.73 -9.08
CA ILE A 12 35.54 36.80 -8.98
C ILE A 12 35.02 38.17 -9.47
N GLN A 13 33.98 38.19 -10.30
CA GLN A 13 33.55 39.42 -11.01
C GLN A 13 33.07 40.57 -10.10
N ASN A 14 32.55 40.25 -8.87
CA ASN A 14 32.13 41.23 -7.88
C ASN A 14 32.80 41.03 -6.51
N ASP A 15 33.92 40.34 -6.48
CA ASP A 15 34.60 39.95 -5.25
C ASP A 15 35.49 41.11 -4.76
N PRO A 16 35.48 41.44 -3.46
CA PRO A 16 36.39 42.45 -2.90
C PRO A 16 37.88 42.07 -2.98
N ASP A 17 38.23 40.79 -3.02
CA ASP A 17 39.58 40.27 -3.24
C ASP A 17 39.59 39.07 -4.20
N PRO A 18 39.60 39.32 -5.53
CA PRO A 18 39.60 38.30 -6.55
C PRO A 18 40.80 37.33 -6.51
N THR A 19 41.91 37.80 -5.95
CA THR A 19 43.15 37.01 -5.86
C THR A 19 43.02 35.95 -4.75
N GLU A 20 42.60 36.37 -3.57
CA GLU A 20 42.38 35.44 -2.44
C GLU A 20 41.33 34.35 -2.79
N THR A 21 40.21 34.75 -3.38
CA THR A 21 39.16 33.82 -3.80
C THR A 21 39.69 32.79 -4.80
N ARG A 22 40.53 33.19 -5.75
CA ARG A 22 41.17 32.27 -6.71
C ARG A 22 42.10 31.29 -6.00
N GLU A 23 42.92 31.74 -5.09
CA GLU A 23 43.84 30.89 -4.31
C GLU A 23 43.11 29.83 -3.50
N TRP A 24 41.97 30.17 -2.86
CA TRP A 24 41.14 29.22 -2.14
C TRP A 24 40.56 28.14 -3.07
N ILE A 25 40.06 28.53 -4.24
CA ILE A 25 39.48 27.60 -5.21
C ILE A 25 40.53 26.66 -5.78
N GLU A 26 41.71 27.21 -6.18
CA GLU A 26 42.86 26.44 -6.65
C GLU A 26 43.37 25.44 -5.60
N SER A 27 43.34 25.82 -4.31
CA SER A 27 43.69 24.94 -3.19
C SER A 27 42.75 23.77 -3.05
N VAL A 28 41.43 24.00 -3.16
CA VAL A 28 40.43 22.92 -3.14
C VAL A 28 40.62 21.99 -4.34
N GLN A 29 40.91 22.53 -5.53
CA GLN A 29 41.22 21.73 -6.73
C GLN A 29 42.44 20.84 -6.53
N ALA A 30 43.51 21.38 -6.00
CA ALA A 30 44.74 20.62 -5.73
C ALA A 30 44.47 19.45 -4.77
N VAL A 31 43.59 19.63 -3.76
CA VAL A 31 43.16 18.57 -2.87
C VAL A 31 42.36 17.50 -3.60
N ILE A 32 41.44 17.92 -4.47
CA ILE A 32 40.65 16.96 -5.27
C ILE A 32 41.56 16.12 -6.17
N GLU A 33 42.52 16.76 -6.84
CA GLU A 33 43.44 16.07 -7.75
C GLU A 33 44.41 15.13 -7.02
N ARG A 34 44.90 15.52 -5.83
CA ARG A 34 45.88 14.72 -5.09
C ARG A 34 45.28 13.70 -4.17
N ASP A 35 44.24 14.06 -3.40
CA ASP A 35 43.72 13.30 -2.28
C ASP A 35 42.27 12.77 -2.51
N GLY A 36 41.65 13.18 -3.62
CA GLY A 36 40.29 12.79 -4.00
C GLY A 36 39.18 13.70 -3.45
N ALA A 37 38.00 13.51 -4.00
CA ALA A 37 36.80 14.32 -3.68
C ALA A 37 36.35 14.20 -2.20
N GLU A 38 36.56 13.03 -1.58
CA GLU A 38 36.13 12.79 -0.20
C GLU A 38 36.97 13.61 0.80
N ARG A 39 38.29 13.77 0.56
CA ARG A 39 39.13 14.65 1.37
C ARG A 39 38.75 16.11 1.22
N ALA A 40 38.44 16.53 0.02
CA ALA A 40 37.93 17.89 -0.24
C ALA A 40 36.61 18.14 0.49
N HIS A 41 35.71 17.18 0.50
CA HIS A 41 34.44 17.23 1.25
C HIS A 41 34.68 17.46 2.75
N GLN A 42 35.55 16.66 3.39
CA GLN A 42 35.87 16.81 4.81
C GLN A 42 36.43 18.21 5.14
N LEU A 43 37.25 18.77 4.27
CA LEU A 43 37.80 20.10 4.47
C LEU A 43 36.73 21.18 4.34
N LEU A 44 35.84 21.07 3.34
CA LEU A 44 34.71 21.99 3.17
C LEU A 44 33.75 21.94 4.36
N GLU A 45 33.43 20.79 4.88
CA GLU A 45 32.62 20.65 6.11
C GLU A 45 33.26 21.37 7.30
N GLY A 46 34.56 21.21 7.47
CA GLY A 46 35.32 21.92 8.50
C GLY A 46 35.29 23.44 8.34
N MET A 47 35.43 23.94 7.12
CA MET A 47 35.35 25.37 6.81
C MET A 47 33.94 25.91 7.06
N VAL A 48 32.89 25.20 6.64
CA VAL A 48 31.50 25.57 6.89
C VAL A 48 31.24 25.66 8.39
N GLU A 49 31.72 24.68 9.18
CA GLU A 49 31.55 24.70 10.63
C GLU A 49 32.27 25.85 11.33
N VAL A 50 33.51 26.19 10.93
CA VAL A 50 34.23 27.33 11.46
C VAL A 50 33.47 28.62 11.13
N THR A 51 33.03 28.79 9.89
CA THR A 51 32.29 29.96 9.44
C THR A 51 30.94 30.13 10.18
N ARG A 52 30.23 29.03 10.41
CA ARG A 52 28.99 29.03 11.19
C ARG A 52 29.23 29.45 12.64
N ARG A 53 30.28 28.92 13.28
CA ARG A 53 30.67 29.31 14.66
C ARG A 53 31.09 30.77 14.76
N ALA A 54 31.64 31.35 13.71
CA ALA A 54 31.93 32.78 13.64
C ALA A 54 30.68 33.65 13.45
N GLY A 55 29.50 33.07 13.35
CA GLY A 55 28.22 33.79 13.22
C GLY A 55 27.88 34.25 11.81
N ALA A 56 28.62 33.78 10.79
CA ALA A 56 28.30 34.12 9.40
C ALA A 56 27.03 33.41 8.93
N HIS A 57 26.20 34.12 8.20
CA HIS A 57 25.05 33.53 7.51
C HIS A 57 25.55 32.77 6.29
N LEU A 58 25.46 31.43 6.35
CA LEU A 58 25.82 30.58 5.22
C LEU A 58 24.64 30.46 4.27
N PRO A 59 24.81 30.78 2.97
CA PRO A 59 23.79 30.49 1.99
C PRO A 59 23.45 28.99 2.01
N PHE A 60 22.18 28.68 2.14
CA PHE A 60 21.70 27.30 2.06
C PHE A 60 20.88 27.11 0.79
N SER A 61 21.25 26.15 -0.03
CA SER A 61 20.40 25.64 -1.10
C SER A 61 20.16 24.15 -0.89
N PRO A 62 18.92 23.69 -0.82
CA PRO A 62 18.61 22.26 -0.72
C PRO A 62 18.83 21.53 -2.05
N THR A 63 19.14 22.25 -3.11
CA THR A 63 19.25 21.77 -4.49
C THR A 63 20.58 22.14 -5.12
N THR A 64 21.01 21.32 -6.07
CA THR A 64 22.16 21.55 -6.93
C THR A 64 21.72 22.11 -8.29
N GLU A 65 22.67 22.52 -9.16
CA GLU A 65 22.36 22.97 -10.53
C GLU A 65 21.46 21.98 -11.29
N TYR A 66 20.70 22.49 -12.26
CA TYR A 66 19.78 21.69 -13.07
C TYR A 66 20.51 20.91 -14.18
N ILE A 67 21.47 20.09 -13.75
CA ILE A 67 22.29 19.21 -14.59
C ILE A 67 22.32 17.78 -14.01
N ASN A 68 22.95 16.86 -14.73
CA ASN A 68 23.13 15.49 -14.24
C ASN A 68 24.01 15.47 -12.99
N THR A 69 23.66 14.66 -12.01
CA THR A 69 24.46 14.49 -10.78
C THR A 69 25.79 13.81 -11.06
N ILE A 70 25.80 12.80 -11.94
CA ILE A 70 27.04 12.11 -12.34
C ILE A 70 27.66 12.85 -13.51
N PRO A 71 28.89 13.38 -13.37
CA PRO A 71 29.61 13.99 -14.50
C PRO A 71 29.90 12.96 -15.61
N ALA A 72 29.83 13.38 -16.87
CA ALA A 72 29.99 12.49 -18.05
C ALA A 72 31.27 11.65 -18.03
N HIS A 73 32.37 12.14 -17.47
CA HIS A 73 33.65 11.42 -17.40
C HIS A 73 33.72 10.39 -16.26
N LEU A 74 32.77 10.43 -15.30
CA LEU A 74 32.66 9.48 -14.19
C LEU A 74 31.56 8.44 -14.41
N GLU A 75 30.81 8.52 -15.49
CA GLU A 75 29.73 7.60 -15.80
C GLU A 75 30.26 6.16 -16.04
N ALA A 76 29.69 5.21 -15.31
CA ALA A 76 29.93 3.80 -15.58
C ALA A 76 29.43 3.44 -16.98
N LYS A 77 30.25 2.73 -17.76
CA LYS A 77 29.93 2.35 -19.14
C LYS A 77 29.03 1.12 -19.14
N SER A 78 27.93 1.20 -19.88
CA SER A 78 27.06 0.04 -20.09
C SER A 78 27.78 -1.06 -20.89
N PRO A 79 27.72 -2.32 -20.41
CA PRO A 79 28.35 -3.45 -21.07
C PRO A 79 27.50 -4.05 -22.21
N GLY A 80 26.27 -3.53 -22.44
CA GLY A 80 25.33 -4.09 -23.41
C GLY A 80 25.61 -3.75 -24.85
N ASP A 81 25.00 -4.50 -25.77
CA ASP A 81 24.91 -4.16 -27.20
C ASP A 81 23.79 -3.11 -27.39
N HIS A 82 24.18 -1.84 -27.45
CA HIS A 82 23.24 -0.74 -27.54
C HIS A 82 22.39 -0.73 -28.80
N ALA A 83 22.90 -1.25 -29.93
CA ALA A 83 22.14 -1.35 -31.18
C ALA A 83 21.07 -2.45 -31.05
N MET A 84 21.43 -3.56 -30.44
CA MET A 84 20.53 -4.68 -30.15
C MET A 84 19.43 -4.24 -29.17
N GLU A 85 19.82 -3.64 -28.06
CA GLU A 85 18.88 -3.15 -27.03
C GLU A 85 17.95 -2.06 -27.58
N TRP A 86 18.44 -1.19 -28.47
CA TRP A 86 17.59 -0.22 -29.14
C TRP A 86 16.51 -0.90 -29.99
N ARG A 87 16.85 -1.94 -30.75
CA ARG A 87 15.88 -2.71 -31.57
C ARG A 87 14.85 -3.40 -30.67
N ILE A 88 15.29 -4.09 -29.62
CA ILE A 88 14.41 -4.78 -28.68
C ILE A 88 13.44 -3.78 -28.03
N ARG A 89 13.93 -2.66 -27.51
CA ARG A 89 13.12 -1.61 -26.92
C ARG A 89 12.12 -1.00 -27.90
N SER A 90 12.51 -0.87 -29.17
CA SER A 90 11.63 -0.38 -30.23
C SER A 90 10.47 -1.34 -30.48
N ILE A 91 10.74 -2.66 -30.55
CA ILE A 91 9.72 -3.71 -30.68
C ILE A 91 8.79 -3.72 -29.44
N ILE A 92 9.33 -3.61 -28.23
CA ILE A 92 8.52 -3.52 -27.01
C ILE A 92 7.58 -2.30 -27.06
N ARG A 93 8.09 -1.11 -27.46
CA ARG A 93 7.28 0.10 -27.65
C ARG A 93 6.15 -0.12 -28.65
N TRP A 94 6.45 -0.77 -29.77
CA TRP A 94 5.46 -1.09 -30.79
C TRP A 94 4.36 -2.02 -30.28
N ASN A 95 4.72 -3.12 -29.64
CA ASN A 95 3.75 -4.09 -29.15
C ASN A 95 2.88 -3.50 -28.02
N ALA A 96 3.45 -2.66 -27.16
CA ALA A 96 2.69 -1.93 -26.16
C ALA A 96 1.69 -0.95 -26.79
N LEU A 97 2.09 -0.20 -27.83
CA LEU A 97 1.21 0.66 -28.60
C LEU A 97 0.13 -0.14 -29.29
N ALA A 98 0.50 -1.22 -30.00
CA ALA A 98 -0.45 -2.09 -30.74
C ALA A 98 -1.51 -2.65 -29.80
N MET A 99 -1.14 -3.11 -28.61
CA MET A 99 -2.07 -3.63 -27.59
C MET A 99 -3.10 -2.58 -27.19
N VAL A 100 -2.65 -1.36 -26.85
CA VAL A 100 -3.54 -0.26 -26.43
C VAL A 100 -4.45 0.20 -27.57
N VAL A 101 -3.91 0.38 -28.78
CA VAL A 101 -4.69 0.80 -29.94
C VAL A 101 -5.74 -0.24 -30.32
N ARG A 102 -5.39 -1.53 -30.33
CA ARG A 102 -6.32 -2.63 -30.63
C ARG A 102 -7.44 -2.68 -29.59
N ALA A 103 -7.10 -2.57 -28.28
CA ALA A 103 -8.11 -2.55 -27.22
C ALA A 103 -9.10 -1.38 -27.35
N ASN A 104 -8.63 -0.21 -27.80
CA ASN A 104 -9.49 0.96 -28.05
C ASN A 104 -10.34 0.86 -29.33
N ARG A 105 -9.91 0.08 -30.32
CA ARG A 105 -10.66 -0.13 -31.56
C ARG A 105 -11.71 -1.23 -31.45
N LYS A 106 -11.67 -2.06 -30.40
CA LYS A 106 -12.69 -3.06 -30.09
C LYS A 106 -13.98 -2.41 -29.57
N PRO A 107 -15.15 -3.05 -29.78
CA PRO A 107 -16.40 -2.59 -29.17
C PRO A 107 -16.25 -2.46 -27.64
N GLY A 108 -16.74 -1.36 -27.07
CA GLY A 108 -16.61 -1.06 -25.64
C GLY A 108 -15.40 -0.19 -25.28
N GLU A 109 -14.52 0.10 -26.23
CA GLU A 109 -13.37 1.02 -26.09
C GLU A 109 -12.61 0.80 -24.75
N LEU A 110 -12.11 -0.41 -24.53
CA LEU A 110 -11.53 -0.85 -23.23
C LEU A 110 -10.36 0.01 -22.76
N GLY A 111 -9.76 0.78 -23.65
CA GLY A 111 -8.78 1.78 -23.29
C GLY A 111 -7.38 1.23 -23.03
N GLY A 112 -6.68 1.93 -22.20
CA GLY A 112 -5.29 1.73 -21.86
C GLY A 112 -4.52 3.02 -22.01
N HIS A 113 -3.36 3.06 -21.39
CA HIS A 113 -2.48 4.22 -21.43
C HIS A 113 -1.13 3.82 -22.03
N ILE A 114 -0.65 4.58 -22.99
CA ILE A 114 0.65 4.36 -23.62
C ILE A 114 1.67 5.44 -23.26
N ALA A 115 1.20 6.65 -22.97
CA ALA A 115 2.05 7.83 -22.78
C ALA A 115 3.04 7.68 -21.62
N SER A 116 2.62 7.04 -20.50
CA SER A 116 3.50 6.79 -19.34
C SER A 116 4.59 5.79 -19.67
N PHE A 117 4.24 4.65 -20.29
CA PHE A 117 5.24 3.69 -20.73
C PHE A 117 6.15 4.27 -21.82
N ALA A 118 5.61 5.01 -22.78
CA ALA A 118 6.39 5.68 -23.81
C ALA A 118 7.50 6.55 -23.22
N SER A 119 7.21 7.26 -22.12
CA SER A 119 8.21 8.06 -21.41
C SER A 119 9.23 7.19 -20.65
N ALA A 120 8.81 6.10 -20.01
CA ALA A 120 9.63 5.30 -19.10
C ALA A 120 10.33 4.09 -19.74
N ALA A 121 10.07 3.77 -21.02
CA ALA A 121 10.54 2.53 -21.64
C ALA A 121 12.05 2.29 -21.53
N THR A 122 12.89 3.33 -21.64
CA THR A 122 14.34 3.20 -21.47
C THR A 122 14.72 2.85 -20.04
N LEU A 123 13.99 3.42 -19.04
CA LEU A 123 14.20 3.14 -17.62
C LEU A 123 13.95 1.66 -17.31
N TYR A 124 12.85 1.09 -17.83
CA TYR A 124 12.54 -0.32 -17.65
C TYR A 124 13.53 -1.23 -18.40
N ASP A 125 13.84 -0.90 -19.64
CA ASP A 125 14.71 -1.72 -20.51
C ASP A 125 16.10 -1.91 -19.90
N VAL A 126 16.73 -0.84 -19.43
CA VAL A 126 18.04 -0.89 -18.75
C VAL A 126 17.97 -1.74 -17.46
N GLY A 127 16.89 -1.62 -16.70
CA GLY A 127 16.67 -2.44 -15.50
C GLY A 127 16.59 -3.92 -15.83
N PHE A 128 15.80 -4.31 -16.81
CA PHE A 128 15.64 -5.70 -17.24
C PHE A 128 16.91 -6.30 -17.81
N ASN A 129 17.69 -5.51 -18.55
CA ASN A 129 18.86 -6.03 -19.25
C ASN A 129 20.12 -6.09 -18.36
N HIS A 130 20.21 -5.27 -17.29
CA HIS A 130 21.49 -5.10 -16.59
C HIS A 130 21.43 -5.19 -15.06
N PHE A 131 20.27 -5.00 -14.41
CA PHE A 131 20.25 -4.81 -12.97
C PHE A 131 19.30 -5.73 -12.20
N TRP A 132 18.08 -5.95 -12.70
CA TRP A 132 17.06 -6.64 -11.92
C TRP A 132 17.25 -8.14 -11.91
N ARG A 133 17.47 -8.65 -10.71
CA ARG A 133 17.79 -10.07 -10.52
C ARG A 133 16.50 -10.87 -10.27
N GLY A 134 16.35 -11.96 -11.01
CA GLY A 134 15.36 -12.99 -10.76
C GLY A 134 15.74 -13.90 -9.59
N PRO A 135 14.82 -14.78 -9.12
CA PRO A 135 15.14 -15.75 -8.09
C PRO A 135 16.00 -16.88 -8.66
N GLU A 136 17.26 -16.98 -8.18
CA GLU A 136 18.18 -18.04 -8.57
C GLU A 136 19.04 -18.47 -7.37
N GLY A 137 19.13 -19.78 -7.11
CA GLY A 137 19.87 -20.31 -5.96
C GLY A 137 19.35 -19.71 -4.64
N ASP A 138 20.26 -19.16 -3.85
CA ASP A 138 19.93 -18.51 -2.57
C ASP A 138 19.47 -17.06 -2.73
N HIS A 139 19.48 -16.48 -3.93
CA HIS A 139 18.99 -15.13 -4.19
C HIS A 139 17.49 -15.16 -4.48
N PRO A 140 16.63 -14.60 -3.60
CA PRO A 140 15.18 -14.71 -3.74
C PRO A 140 14.58 -13.76 -4.79
N GLY A 141 15.38 -13.02 -5.53
CA GLY A 141 14.97 -12.06 -6.55
C GLY A 141 14.64 -10.68 -6.01
N ASP A 142 14.72 -9.67 -6.88
CA ASP A 142 14.33 -8.29 -6.58
C ASP A 142 12.81 -8.12 -6.64
N ILE A 143 12.29 -7.08 -5.99
CA ILE A 143 10.91 -6.62 -6.17
C ILE A 143 10.91 -5.39 -7.05
N ILE A 144 10.03 -5.39 -8.07
CA ILE A 144 9.86 -4.27 -8.99
C ILE A 144 8.42 -3.75 -8.86
N GLY A 145 8.27 -2.62 -8.18
CA GLY A 145 7.02 -1.86 -8.16
C GLY A 145 6.87 -1.07 -9.46
N VAL A 146 6.19 -1.66 -10.44
CA VAL A 146 5.97 -1.05 -11.75
C VAL A 146 4.92 0.04 -11.63
N GLN A 147 5.20 1.25 -12.15
CA GLN A 147 4.16 2.29 -12.26
C GLN A 147 2.96 1.74 -13.03
N GLY A 148 1.76 1.80 -12.45
CA GLY A 148 0.58 1.11 -12.96
C GLY A 148 0.29 1.35 -14.45
N HIS A 149 0.39 2.60 -14.89
CA HIS A 149 0.18 3.01 -16.27
C HIS A 149 1.27 2.53 -17.26
N SER A 150 2.35 1.94 -16.76
CA SER A 150 3.42 1.35 -17.58
C SER A 150 3.26 -0.15 -17.84
N SER A 151 2.22 -0.80 -17.28
CA SER A 151 1.96 -2.23 -17.47
C SER A 151 1.94 -2.70 -18.93
N PRO A 152 1.44 -1.93 -19.92
CA PRO A 152 1.48 -2.36 -21.33
C PRO A 152 2.89 -2.71 -21.83
N GLY A 153 3.90 -1.96 -21.42
CA GLY A 153 5.27 -2.24 -21.82
C GLY A 153 5.85 -3.50 -21.18
N ILE A 154 5.45 -3.78 -19.95
CA ILE A 154 5.89 -5.00 -19.24
C ILE A 154 5.26 -6.23 -19.90
N TYR A 155 3.99 -6.16 -20.27
CA TYR A 155 3.34 -7.24 -21.04
C TYR A 155 3.95 -7.43 -22.42
N ALA A 156 4.23 -6.34 -23.13
CA ALA A 156 4.89 -6.40 -24.44
C ALA A 156 6.28 -7.06 -24.36
N ARG A 157 7.05 -6.78 -23.31
CA ARG A 157 8.31 -7.47 -23.05
C ARG A 157 8.10 -8.95 -22.75
N SER A 158 7.17 -9.28 -21.87
CA SER A 158 6.87 -10.68 -21.51
C SER A 158 6.31 -11.49 -22.68
N PHE A 159 5.68 -10.85 -23.67
CA PHE A 159 5.33 -11.48 -24.93
C PHE A 159 6.57 -11.88 -25.73
N LEU A 160 7.56 -10.99 -25.85
CA LEU A 160 8.82 -11.32 -26.53
C LEU A 160 9.63 -12.38 -25.76
N GLU A 161 9.48 -12.47 -24.45
CA GLU A 161 10.07 -13.51 -23.59
C GLU A 161 9.31 -14.85 -23.66
N GLY A 162 8.23 -14.97 -24.45
CA GLY A 162 7.40 -16.17 -24.54
C GLY A 162 6.54 -16.47 -23.31
N ARG A 163 6.41 -15.55 -22.36
CA ARG A 163 5.66 -15.70 -21.11
C ARG A 163 4.19 -15.28 -21.20
N ILE A 164 3.87 -14.46 -22.16
CA ILE A 164 2.50 -14.01 -22.50
C ILE A 164 2.28 -14.29 -23.98
N SER A 165 1.19 -14.92 -24.32
CA SER A 165 0.83 -15.22 -25.72
C SER A 165 0.23 -14.01 -26.43
N GLU A 166 0.26 -14.03 -27.78
CA GLU A 166 -0.38 -13.01 -28.60
C GLU A 166 -1.89 -12.89 -28.28
N SER A 167 -2.56 -14.04 -28.08
CA SER A 167 -3.98 -14.06 -27.70
C SER A 167 -4.23 -13.36 -26.38
N GLN A 168 -3.35 -13.51 -25.39
CA GLN A 168 -3.48 -12.80 -24.10
C GLN A 168 -3.26 -11.29 -24.26
N LEU A 169 -2.29 -10.85 -25.08
CA LEU A 169 -2.13 -9.43 -25.42
C LEU A 169 -3.35 -8.86 -26.12
N ASP A 170 -3.93 -9.61 -27.07
CA ASP A 170 -5.14 -9.18 -27.78
C ASP A 170 -6.36 -9.05 -26.84
N ASN A 171 -6.38 -9.81 -25.76
CA ASN A 171 -7.41 -9.74 -24.71
C ASN A 171 -6.99 -8.85 -23.52
N PHE A 172 -6.15 -7.86 -23.76
CA PHE A 172 -5.81 -6.86 -22.72
C PHE A 172 -7.05 -6.18 -22.15
N ARG A 173 -7.17 -6.13 -20.82
CA ARG A 173 -8.33 -5.63 -20.08
C ARG A 173 -9.62 -6.45 -20.21
N MET A 174 -9.54 -7.68 -20.72
CA MET A 174 -10.65 -8.63 -20.75
C MET A 174 -10.43 -9.69 -19.65
N GLU A 175 -10.71 -9.31 -18.41
CA GLU A 175 -10.30 -10.04 -17.20
C GLU A 175 -11.31 -11.10 -16.76
N VAL A 176 -12.61 -10.96 -17.18
CA VAL A 176 -13.73 -11.68 -16.58
C VAL A 176 -13.68 -13.21 -16.82
N ASP A 177 -13.23 -13.62 -17.99
CA ASP A 177 -13.21 -15.05 -18.39
C ASP A 177 -11.83 -15.73 -18.26
N GLY A 178 -10.85 -15.01 -17.69
CA GLY A 178 -9.50 -15.52 -17.48
C GLY A 178 -8.63 -15.70 -18.74
N ARG A 179 -9.11 -15.27 -19.92
CA ARG A 179 -8.36 -15.36 -21.18
C ARG A 179 -7.46 -14.15 -21.42
N GLY A 180 -7.72 -13.06 -20.75
CA GLY A 180 -6.99 -11.80 -20.88
C GLY A 180 -5.94 -11.59 -19.79
N ILE A 181 -5.31 -10.44 -19.88
CA ILE A 181 -4.36 -9.93 -18.88
C ILE A 181 -4.94 -8.71 -18.19
N SER A 182 -4.51 -8.49 -16.94
CA SER A 182 -5.07 -7.44 -16.10
C SER A 182 -4.79 -6.04 -16.64
N SER A 183 -5.70 -5.12 -16.35
CA SER A 183 -5.62 -3.71 -16.73
C SER A 183 -4.38 -3.02 -16.17
N TYR A 184 -4.01 -3.38 -14.94
CA TYR A 184 -2.88 -2.86 -14.17
C TYR A 184 -2.22 -3.98 -13.38
N PRO A 185 -1.11 -3.71 -12.66
CA PRO A 185 -0.54 -4.68 -11.74
C PRO A 185 -1.55 -5.07 -10.64
N HIS A 186 -2.08 -6.31 -10.71
CA HIS A 186 -3.00 -6.88 -9.75
C HIS A 186 -2.59 -8.32 -9.38
N PRO A 187 -1.96 -8.55 -8.22
CA PRO A 187 -1.63 -9.89 -7.74
C PRO A 187 -2.84 -10.80 -7.58
N TRP A 188 -4.03 -10.23 -7.31
CA TRP A 188 -5.28 -11.00 -7.25
C TRP A 188 -5.65 -11.63 -8.59
N LEU A 189 -5.49 -10.90 -9.70
CA LEU A 189 -5.87 -11.33 -11.04
C LEU A 189 -4.76 -12.13 -11.75
N MET A 190 -3.48 -11.77 -11.51
CA MET A 190 -2.32 -12.46 -12.07
C MET A 190 -1.36 -12.90 -10.96
N PRO A 191 -1.72 -13.91 -10.17
CA PRO A 191 -1.06 -14.25 -8.89
C PRO A 191 0.34 -14.86 -9.03
N ASP A 192 0.74 -15.32 -10.21
CA ASP A 192 2.10 -15.82 -10.49
C ASP A 192 3.00 -14.76 -11.12
N TYR A 193 2.44 -13.58 -11.42
CA TYR A 193 3.10 -12.57 -12.22
C TYR A 193 3.35 -11.27 -11.42
N TRP A 194 2.30 -10.54 -11.03
CA TRP A 194 2.44 -9.25 -10.36
C TRP A 194 2.79 -9.38 -8.87
N GLN A 195 3.75 -8.56 -8.43
CA GLN A 195 4.21 -8.56 -7.04
C GLN A 195 3.47 -7.54 -6.19
N VAL A 196 3.25 -6.31 -6.72
CA VAL A 196 2.67 -5.18 -5.99
C VAL A 196 1.65 -4.46 -6.87
N PRO A 197 0.43 -4.17 -6.38
CA PRO A 197 -0.51 -3.29 -7.06
C PRO A 197 -0.10 -1.83 -6.83
N THR A 198 -0.07 -1.03 -7.90
CA THR A 198 0.54 0.30 -7.89
C THR A 198 -0.33 1.38 -8.54
N VAL A 199 -1.55 1.03 -8.98
CA VAL A 199 -2.40 1.98 -9.70
C VAL A 199 -3.10 2.97 -8.77
N SER A 200 -3.38 2.61 -7.53
CA SER A 200 -3.71 3.59 -6.49
C SER A 200 -2.43 4.34 -6.15
N MET A 201 -2.33 5.56 -6.69
CA MET A 201 -1.10 6.35 -6.64
C MET A 201 -0.72 6.70 -5.20
N GLY A 202 0.58 6.70 -4.90
CA GLY A 202 1.12 6.90 -3.57
C GLY A 202 1.32 5.61 -2.76
N LEU A 203 0.48 4.59 -2.93
CA LEU A 203 0.59 3.33 -2.19
C LEU A 203 1.78 2.48 -2.65
N GLY A 204 2.16 2.53 -3.93
CA GLY A 204 3.32 1.81 -4.46
C GLY A 204 4.63 2.20 -3.79
N PRO A 205 4.99 3.50 -3.76
CA PRO A 205 6.16 4.01 -3.04
C PRO A 205 6.15 3.66 -1.55
N LEU A 206 5.01 3.86 -0.87
CA LEU A 206 4.86 3.52 0.53
C LEU A 206 5.12 2.02 0.78
N ALA A 207 4.50 1.14 -0.01
CA ALA A 207 4.72 -0.31 0.07
C ALA A 207 6.18 -0.69 -0.17
N ALA A 208 6.87 -0.04 -1.10
CA ALA A 208 8.28 -0.32 -1.40
C ALA A 208 9.21 -0.01 -0.21
N ILE A 209 8.98 1.11 0.50
CA ILE A 209 9.74 1.47 1.70
C ILE A 209 9.61 0.37 2.75
N TYR A 210 8.38 -0.04 3.06
CA TYR A 210 8.14 -1.02 4.11
C TYR A 210 8.49 -2.46 3.69
N GLN A 211 8.46 -2.80 2.41
CA GLN A 211 9.02 -4.07 1.91
C GLN A 211 10.55 -4.11 2.08
N ALA A 212 11.25 -3.03 1.74
CA ALA A 212 12.69 -2.93 1.92
C ALA A 212 13.06 -3.01 3.41
N ARG A 213 12.31 -2.32 4.26
CA ARG A 213 12.46 -2.34 5.72
C ARG A 213 12.19 -3.73 6.31
N ASN A 214 11.15 -4.41 5.85
CA ASN A 214 10.81 -5.76 6.31
C ASN A 214 11.93 -6.76 6.04
N TRP A 215 12.65 -6.63 4.92
CA TRP A 215 13.82 -7.48 4.69
C TRP A 215 14.93 -7.23 5.69
N LYS A 216 15.26 -5.97 5.98
CA LYS A 216 16.24 -5.62 7.03
C LYS A 216 15.81 -6.11 8.41
N TYR A 217 14.52 -6.01 8.74
CA TYR A 217 13.94 -6.58 9.95
C TYR A 217 14.12 -8.10 10.03
N LEU A 218 13.82 -8.83 8.97
CA LEU A 218 13.96 -10.29 8.93
C LEU A 218 15.45 -10.72 8.96
N GLU A 219 16.34 -9.97 8.31
CA GLU A 219 17.79 -10.14 8.40
C GLU A 219 18.30 -9.88 9.83
N GLY A 220 17.86 -8.80 10.47
CA GLY A 220 18.20 -8.47 11.86
C GLY A 220 17.78 -9.54 12.85
N ARG A 221 16.63 -10.17 12.62
CA ARG A 221 16.13 -11.30 13.40
C ARG A 221 16.79 -12.65 13.07
N GLY A 222 17.66 -12.70 12.08
CA GLY A 222 18.29 -13.95 11.64
C GLY A 222 17.32 -14.92 10.93
N LEU A 223 16.17 -14.46 10.48
CA LEU A 223 15.18 -15.27 9.74
C LEU A 223 15.47 -15.34 8.25
N LEU A 224 16.20 -14.36 7.71
CA LEU A 224 16.74 -14.35 6.36
C LEU A 224 18.26 -14.13 6.41
N PRO A 225 19.02 -14.71 5.48
CA PRO A 225 20.42 -14.34 5.28
C PRO A 225 20.52 -12.91 4.76
N LYS A 226 21.60 -12.21 5.08
CA LYS A 226 21.90 -10.90 4.48
C LYS A 226 22.07 -11.07 2.97
N SER A 227 21.48 -10.18 2.21
CA SER A 227 21.53 -10.21 0.76
C SER A 227 21.69 -8.81 0.17
N ASP A 228 22.07 -8.75 -1.11
CA ASP A 228 22.20 -7.51 -1.90
C ASP A 228 20.95 -7.22 -2.76
N ARG A 229 19.86 -7.96 -2.55
CA ARG A 229 18.59 -7.75 -3.27
C ARG A 229 18.03 -6.35 -3.04
N LYS A 230 17.31 -5.86 -4.05
CA LYS A 230 16.76 -4.51 -4.06
C LYS A 230 15.24 -4.50 -4.21
N VAL A 231 14.62 -3.50 -3.63
CA VAL A 231 13.25 -3.08 -3.95
C VAL A 231 13.35 -1.84 -4.84
N TRP A 232 12.79 -1.94 -6.03
CA TRP A 232 12.70 -0.84 -7.00
C TRP A 232 11.27 -0.35 -7.05
N ALA A 233 11.06 0.95 -6.92
CA ALA A 233 9.75 1.57 -7.07
C ALA A 233 9.78 2.59 -8.21
N PHE A 234 8.89 2.40 -9.19
CA PHE A 234 8.68 3.32 -10.30
C PHE A 234 7.44 4.14 -10.05
N LEU A 235 7.58 5.44 -10.06
CA LEU A 235 6.47 6.37 -9.85
C LEU A 235 6.59 7.58 -10.80
N GLY A 236 5.48 8.26 -11.03
CA GLY A 236 5.45 9.52 -11.77
C GLY A 236 5.77 10.71 -10.88
N ASP A 237 6.27 11.79 -11.48
CA ASP A 237 6.46 13.06 -10.79
C ASP A 237 5.14 13.66 -10.28
N GLY A 238 4.06 13.52 -11.02
CA GLY A 238 2.72 13.92 -10.56
C GLY A 238 2.15 13.05 -9.44
N GLU A 239 2.60 11.81 -9.30
CA GLU A 239 2.22 10.91 -8.20
C GLU A 239 2.79 11.37 -6.85
N THR A 240 3.81 12.22 -6.85
CA THR A 240 4.36 12.79 -5.62
C THR A 240 3.48 13.88 -4.99
N ASP A 241 2.38 14.26 -5.65
CA ASP A 241 1.34 15.09 -5.04
C ASP A 241 0.52 14.31 -3.98
N GLU A 242 0.50 12.95 -4.06
CA GLU A 242 -0.10 12.11 -3.02
C GLU A 242 0.77 12.08 -1.76
N PRO A 243 0.21 12.40 -0.58
CA PRO A 243 0.97 12.40 0.67
C PRO A 243 1.66 11.08 0.97
N GLU A 244 1.08 9.96 0.59
CA GLU A 244 1.61 8.61 0.79
C GLU A 244 2.92 8.38 0.03
N SER A 245 3.10 9.01 -1.13
CA SER A 245 4.34 8.91 -1.92
C SER A 245 5.56 9.41 -1.16
N LEU A 246 5.40 10.43 -0.32
CA LEU A 246 6.47 11.09 0.41
C LEU A 246 6.39 10.87 1.92
N GLY A 247 5.29 10.32 2.42
CA GLY A 247 4.99 10.24 3.84
C GLY A 247 5.99 9.44 4.68
N ALA A 248 6.68 8.47 4.10
CA ALA A 248 7.64 7.62 4.82
C ALA A 248 9.09 7.72 4.32
N ILE A 249 9.43 8.70 3.47
CA ILE A 249 10.81 8.84 2.96
C ILE A 249 11.83 9.09 4.08
N SER A 250 11.42 9.78 5.15
CA SER A 250 12.26 10.00 6.33
C SER A 250 12.55 8.70 7.12
N VAL A 251 11.62 7.73 7.10
CA VAL A 251 11.85 6.40 7.70
C VAL A 251 12.96 5.69 6.94
N ALA A 252 12.89 5.68 5.61
CA ALA A 252 13.88 5.04 4.76
C ALA A 252 15.29 5.63 4.95
N GLY A 253 15.41 6.96 5.00
CA GLY A 253 16.68 7.65 5.26
C GLY A 253 17.22 7.38 6.66
N ARG A 254 16.38 7.50 7.69
CA ARG A 254 16.77 7.26 9.10
C ARG A 254 17.25 5.83 9.36
N GLU A 255 16.62 4.84 8.74
CA GLU A 255 16.99 3.43 8.88
C GLU A 255 18.07 2.99 7.87
N GLY A 256 18.49 3.89 6.97
CA GLY A 256 19.58 3.64 6.02
C GLY A 256 19.28 2.50 5.04
N LEU A 257 18.06 2.48 4.47
CA LEU A 257 17.58 1.39 3.61
C LEU A 257 18.31 1.37 2.26
N ASP A 258 19.55 0.94 2.24
CA ASP A 258 20.39 0.85 1.03
C ASP A 258 19.93 -0.22 0.02
N ASN A 259 18.92 -0.98 0.38
CA ASN A 259 18.23 -1.94 -0.47
C ASN A 259 16.99 -1.36 -1.17
N LEU A 260 16.78 -0.03 -1.11
CA LEU A 260 15.64 0.67 -1.72
C LEU A 260 16.10 1.65 -2.80
N VAL A 261 15.48 1.57 -3.99
CA VAL A 261 15.72 2.50 -5.11
C VAL A 261 14.38 3.01 -5.63
N PHE A 262 14.19 4.32 -5.61
CA PHE A 262 13.09 4.99 -6.31
C PHE A 262 13.56 5.48 -7.67
N VAL A 263 12.74 5.27 -8.70
CA VAL A 263 12.93 5.82 -10.04
C VAL A 263 11.72 6.68 -10.37
N ILE A 264 11.88 7.99 -10.29
CA ILE A 264 10.82 8.94 -10.59
C ILE A 264 10.89 9.34 -12.05
N ASN A 265 9.87 8.94 -12.80
CA ASN A 265 9.69 9.29 -14.21
C ASN A 265 9.21 10.73 -14.32
N CYS A 266 10.16 11.69 -14.35
CA CYS A 266 9.88 13.12 -14.39
C CYS A 266 9.58 13.58 -15.83
N ASN A 267 8.38 13.25 -16.30
CA ASN A 267 7.91 13.68 -17.62
C ASN A 267 7.26 15.08 -17.58
N LEU A 268 7.22 15.72 -16.42
CA LEU A 268 6.77 17.08 -16.10
C LEU A 268 5.26 17.30 -16.26
N GLN A 269 4.47 16.26 -16.53
CA GLN A 269 3.05 16.43 -16.85
C GLN A 269 2.14 15.48 -16.04
N ARG A 270 1.05 16.06 -15.53
CA ARG A 270 -0.12 15.35 -15.02
C ARG A 270 -1.10 15.03 -16.16
N LEU A 271 -2.34 14.72 -15.79
CA LEU A 271 -3.43 14.46 -16.71
C LEU A 271 -3.83 15.71 -17.49
N ASP A 272 -4.00 16.82 -16.80
CA ASP A 272 -4.54 18.07 -17.34
C ASP A 272 -3.48 19.07 -17.81
N GLY A 273 -2.22 18.90 -17.39
CA GLY A 273 -1.17 19.85 -17.70
C GLY A 273 0.15 19.57 -16.99
N PRO A 274 1.04 20.55 -16.88
CA PRO A 274 2.31 20.39 -16.18
C PRO A 274 2.13 20.15 -14.67
N VAL A 275 3.05 19.39 -14.05
CA VAL A 275 3.06 19.16 -12.59
C VAL A 275 3.38 20.47 -11.85
N ARG A 276 4.41 21.19 -12.30
CA ARG A 276 4.83 22.49 -11.75
C ARG A 276 5.13 23.47 -12.88
N GLY A 277 4.09 23.96 -13.58
CA GLY A 277 4.25 24.77 -14.78
C GLY A 277 5.18 25.97 -14.63
N ASN A 278 5.04 26.74 -13.54
CA ASN A 278 5.86 27.91 -13.20
C ASN A 278 7.04 27.58 -12.27
N GLY A 279 7.29 26.30 -11.97
CA GLY A 279 8.33 25.81 -11.08
C GLY A 279 9.18 24.73 -11.74
N LYS A 280 9.84 23.93 -10.89
CA LYS A 280 10.67 22.78 -11.31
C LYS A 280 10.46 21.64 -10.33
N ILE A 281 9.68 20.64 -10.72
CA ILE A 281 9.38 19.49 -9.87
C ILE A 281 10.65 18.71 -9.49
N ILE A 282 11.64 18.59 -10.38
CA ILE A 282 12.89 17.88 -10.09
C ILE A 282 13.67 18.56 -8.96
N GLN A 283 13.71 19.90 -8.94
CA GLN A 283 14.38 20.65 -7.87
C GLN A 283 13.62 20.55 -6.55
N GLU A 284 12.30 20.60 -6.59
CA GLU A 284 11.45 20.39 -5.40
C GLU A 284 11.70 19.00 -4.78
N LEU A 285 11.66 17.95 -5.59
CA LEU A 285 11.91 16.59 -5.14
C LEU A 285 13.35 16.37 -4.66
N GLU A 286 14.35 16.97 -5.34
CA GLU A 286 15.74 16.93 -4.89
C GLU A 286 15.86 17.43 -3.45
N GLY A 287 15.26 18.58 -3.14
CA GLY A 287 15.29 19.17 -1.80
C GLY A 287 14.63 18.29 -0.75
N GLN A 288 13.48 17.70 -1.07
CA GLN A 288 12.73 16.83 -0.17
C GLN A 288 13.49 15.55 0.15
N PHE A 289 14.01 14.84 -0.85
CA PHE A 289 14.73 13.58 -0.65
C PHE A 289 16.09 13.78 0.01
N ARG A 290 16.84 14.84 -0.34
CA ARG A 290 18.09 15.18 0.35
C ARG A 290 17.83 15.48 1.83
N GLY A 291 16.80 16.26 2.13
CA GLY A 291 16.38 16.58 3.50
C GLY A 291 15.98 15.33 4.31
N ALA A 292 15.50 14.30 3.65
CA ALA A 292 15.16 13.01 4.25
C ALA A 292 16.35 12.02 4.34
N GLY A 293 17.55 12.38 3.94
CA GLY A 293 18.75 11.54 4.04
C GLY A 293 18.93 10.53 2.90
N TRP A 294 18.39 10.82 1.70
CA TRP A 294 18.54 9.98 0.52
C TRP A 294 19.72 10.40 -0.35
N ASN A 295 20.35 9.45 -1.02
CA ASN A 295 21.17 9.69 -2.19
C ASN A 295 20.27 10.10 -3.36
N VAL A 296 20.49 11.29 -3.93
CA VAL A 296 19.68 11.83 -5.02
C VAL A 296 20.50 11.90 -6.30
N ILE A 297 20.07 11.18 -7.34
CA ILE A 297 20.70 11.15 -8.65
C ILE A 297 19.77 11.80 -9.66
N LYS A 298 20.14 12.96 -10.17
CA LYS A 298 19.44 13.63 -11.27
C LYS A 298 19.98 13.14 -12.61
N THR A 299 19.07 12.67 -13.48
CA THR A 299 19.36 12.22 -14.84
C THR A 299 18.52 13.05 -15.81
N ILE A 300 18.96 14.28 -16.05
CA ILE A 300 18.18 15.35 -16.73
C ILE A 300 18.48 15.41 -18.22
N TRP A 301 19.78 15.43 -18.59
CA TRP A 301 20.23 15.65 -19.96
C TRP A 301 20.89 14.40 -20.54
N GLY A 302 20.53 14.08 -21.78
CA GLY A 302 21.15 12.98 -22.53
C GLY A 302 22.55 13.32 -23.04
N SER A 303 23.29 12.34 -23.55
CA SER A 303 24.69 12.43 -23.94
C SER A 303 24.97 13.51 -24.99
N TYR A 304 24.00 13.87 -25.84
CA TYR A 304 24.18 14.96 -26.82
C TYR A 304 24.26 16.35 -26.19
N TRP A 305 23.89 16.53 -24.94
CA TRP A 305 24.08 17.76 -24.17
C TRP A 305 25.51 17.89 -23.61
N ASP A 306 26.24 16.78 -23.43
CA ASP A 306 27.57 16.80 -22.81
C ASP A 306 28.56 17.70 -23.57
N PRO A 307 28.64 17.67 -24.93
CA PRO A 307 29.52 18.60 -25.68
C PRO A 307 29.08 20.06 -25.55
N LEU A 308 27.81 20.37 -25.39
CA LEU A 308 27.33 21.74 -25.19
C LEU A 308 27.71 22.24 -23.80
N LEU A 309 27.48 21.45 -22.77
CA LEU A 309 27.85 21.76 -21.39
C LEU A 309 29.37 21.87 -21.22
N ALA A 310 30.17 21.05 -21.92
CA ALA A 310 31.63 21.16 -21.90
C ALA A 310 32.16 22.44 -22.58
N ARG A 311 31.42 22.99 -23.55
CA ARG A 311 31.77 24.26 -24.24
C ARG A 311 31.17 25.48 -23.58
N ASP A 312 30.32 25.33 -22.53
CA ASP A 312 29.73 26.45 -21.81
C ASP A 312 30.76 27.09 -20.87
N THR A 313 31.72 27.80 -21.43
CA THR A 313 32.76 28.50 -20.67
C THR A 313 32.24 29.76 -19.97
N SER A 314 31.09 30.25 -20.39
CA SER A 314 30.42 31.42 -19.79
C SER A 314 29.52 31.11 -18.62
N GLY A 315 29.16 29.82 -18.43
CA GLY A 315 28.16 29.41 -17.45
C GLY A 315 26.70 29.75 -17.84
N LYS A 316 26.49 30.47 -18.98
CA LYS A 316 25.17 30.95 -19.38
C LYS A 316 24.19 29.85 -19.76
N LEU A 317 24.68 28.73 -20.28
CA LEU A 317 23.81 27.59 -20.53
C LEU A 317 23.29 26.96 -19.21
N ARG A 318 24.13 26.81 -18.20
CA ARG A 318 23.74 26.32 -16.87
C ARG A 318 22.77 27.29 -16.18
N GLN A 319 23.05 28.59 -16.25
CA GLN A 319 22.16 29.63 -15.77
C GLN A 319 20.79 29.54 -16.45
N LEU A 320 20.76 29.45 -17.78
CA LEU A 320 19.51 29.27 -18.55
C LEU A 320 18.74 28.02 -18.14
N MET A 321 19.44 26.91 -17.91
CA MET A 321 18.83 25.65 -17.41
C MET A 321 18.23 25.84 -16.01
N MET A 322 18.84 26.65 -15.15
CA MET A 322 18.28 26.96 -13.82
C MET A 322 17.09 27.91 -13.88
N GLU A 323 17.07 28.88 -14.78
CA GLU A 323 15.99 29.88 -14.90
C GLU A 323 14.73 29.32 -15.59
N THR A 324 14.90 28.37 -16.52
CA THR A 324 13.81 27.84 -17.33
C THR A 324 12.88 26.97 -16.50
N VAL A 325 11.59 27.29 -16.49
CA VAL A 325 10.55 26.55 -15.77
C VAL A 325 10.05 25.32 -16.53
N ASP A 326 9.38 24.40 -15.87
CA ASP A 326 8.93 23.12 -16.44
C ASP A 326 7.96 23.31 -17.61
N GLY A 327 7.06 24.30 -17.54
CA GLY A 327 6.15 24.64 -18.63
C GLY A 327 6.88 25.04 -19.91
N GLU A 328 7.99 25.77 -19.80
CA GLU A 328 8.80 26.14 -20.96
C GLU A 328 9.63 24.95 -21.50
N TYR A 329 10.11 24.07 -20.63
CA TYR A 329 10.71 22.80 -21.08
C TYR A 329 9.72 21.91 -21.84
N GLN A 330 8.45 21.93 -21.46
CA GLN A 330 7.38 21.26 -22.20
C GLN A 330 7.20 21.90 -23.58
N ASN A 331 7.12 23.23 -23.66
CA ASN A 331 6.99 23.99 -24.91
C ASN A 331 8.13 23.70 -25.88
N CYS A 332 9.38 23.71 -25.39
CA CYS A 332 10.57 23.41 -26.20
C CYS A 332 10.46 22.06 -26.92
N LYS A 333 9.82 21.05 -26.29
CA LYS A 333 9.64 19.74 -26.92
C LYS A 333 8.42 19.70 -27.83
N ALA A 334 7.32 20.31 -27.42
CA ALA A 334 6.06 20.34 -28.18
C ALA A 334 6.16 21.14 -29.47
N PHE A 335 6.85 22.28 -29.44
CA PHE A 335 6.93 23.22 -30.59
C PHE A 335 8.18 23.02 -31.46
N GLY A 336 9.08 22.13 -31.09
CA GLY A 336 10.19 21.69 -31.94
C GLY A 336 11.46 22.53 -31.84
N GLY A 337 12.43 22.19 -32.70
CA GLY A 337 13.80 22.73 -32.62
C GLY A 337 13.91 24.21 -32.92
N LYS A 338 13.11 24.73 -33.88
CA LYS A 338 13.07 26.18 -34.17
C LYS A 338 12.65 26.98 -32.96
N TYR A 339 11.54 26.57 -32.30
CA TYR A 339 11.07 27.21 -31.08
C TYR A 339 12.14 27.17 -29.98
N THR A 340 12.76 26.03 -29.79
CA THR A 340 13.82 25.82 -28.78
C THR A 340 15.02 26.72 -29.07
N ARG A 341 15.42 26.85 -30.33
CA ARG A 341 16.48 27.80 -30.74
C ARG A 341 16.15 29.24 -30.36
N GLU A 342 14.95 29.69 -30.75
CA GLU A 342 14.53 31.08 -30.57
C GLU A 342 14.22 31.44 -29.11
N ASN A 343 13.51 30.56 -28.38
CA ASN A 343 12.94 30.88 -27.09
C ASN A 343 13.77 30.34 -25.91
N PHE A 344 14.59 29.31 -26.10
CA PHE A 344 15.50 28.79 -25.08
C PHE A 344 16.93 29.31 -25.35
N PHE A 345 17.60 28.79 -26.37
CA PHE A 345 18.98 29.19 -26.63
C PHE A 345 19.15 30.69 -27.01
N GLY A 346 18.14 31.29 -27.59
CA GLY A 346 18.16 32.71 -28.01
C GLY A 346 18.08 33.73 -26.88
N LYS A 347 17.83 33.27 -25.61
CA LYS A 347 17.78 34.17 -24.46
C LYS A 347 19.11 34.88 -24.15
N TYR A 348 20.23 34.24 -24.44
CA TYR A 348 21.58 34.78 -24.27
C TYR A 348 22.37 34.60 -25.56
N PRO A 349 23.18 35.62 -25.97
CA PRO A 349 24.05 35.50 -27.15
C PRO A 349 25.02 34.31 -27.08
N GLU A 350 25.54 34.01 -25.89
CA GLU A 350 26.47 32.93 -25.63
C GLU A 350 25.80 31.56 -25.86
N THR A 351 24.57 31.38 -25.41
CA THR A 351 23.81 30.13 -25.61
C THR A 351 23.40 29.99 -27.08
N ALA A 352 23.00 31.05 -27.75
CA ALA A 352 22.71 31.04 -29.19
C ALA A 352 23.94 30.63 -30.01
N GLN A 353 25.13 31.10 -29.63
CA GLN A 353 26.40 30.75 -30.30
C GLN A 353 26.75 29.28 -30.13
N LEU A 354 26.46 28.65 -28.99
CA LEU A 354 26.71 27.20 -28.77
C LEU A 354 25.98 26.30 -29.78
N VAL A 355 24.83 26.74 -30.27
CA VAL A 355 23.99 25.95 -31.22
C VAL A 355 23.95 26.53 -32.62
N ALA A 356 24.81 27.53 -32.93
CA ALA A 356 24.81 28.22 -34.24
C ALA A 356 24.98 27.29 -35.44
N ASN A 357 25.75 26.22 -35.28
CA ASN A 357 26.04 25.23 -36.32
C ASN A 357 25.11 23.99 -36.29
N LEU A 358 24.15 23.93 -35.38
CA LEU A 358 23.19 22.83 -35.31
C LEU A 358 21.96 23.18 -36.15
N SER A 359 21.39 22.19 -36.84
CA SER A 359 20.06 22.32 -37.45
C SER A 359 18.95 22.36 -36.39
N ASP A 360 17.75 22.75 -36.76
CA ASP A 360 16.61 22.67 -35.86
C ASP A 360 16.28 21.24 -35.49
N ASP A 361 16.49 20.31 -36.42
CA ASP A 361 16.35 18.87 -36.13
C ASP A 361 17.40 18.38 -35.14
N ASP A 362 18.65 18.84 -35.20
CA ASP A 362 19.66 18.47 -34.22
C ASP A 362 19.31 19.02 -32.83
N ILE A 363 18.82 20.25 -32.74
CA ILE A 363 18.33 20.83 -31.47
C ILE A 363 17.15 20.03 -30.93
N TRP A 364 16.20 19.63 -31.78
CA TRP A 364 15.07 18.79 -31.35
C TRP A 364 15.50 17.41 -30.86
N ARG A 365 16.59 16.87 -31.39
CA ARG A 365 17.19 15.58 -30.97
C ARG A 365 17.98 15.65 -29.67
N LEU A 366 18.25 16.83 -29.13
CA LEU A 366 18.83 17.01 -27.80
C LEU A 366 17.88 16.41 -26.76
N ASN A 367 18.11 15.15 -26.40
CA ASN A 367 17.16 14.34 -25.65
C ASN A 367 17.30 14.53 -24.13
N ARG A 368 16.28 14.10 -23.38
CA ARG A 368 16.32 14.06 -21.91
C ARG A 368 17.08 12.82 -21.43
N GLY A 369 17.68 12.91 -20.24
CA GLY A 369 18.55 11.86 -19.69
C GLY A 369 17.83 10.55 -19.45
N GLY A 370 16.55 10.56 -19.06
CA GLY A 370 15.76 9.34 -18.88
C GLY A 370 15.44 8.57 -20.17
N HIS A 371 15.73 9.14 -21.35
CA HIS A 371 15.67 8.45 -22.65
C HIS A 371 17.03 7.94 -23.14
N ASP A 372 18.10 8.26 -22.44
CA ASP A 372 19.47 7.90 -22.79
C ASP A 372 19.91 6.67 -21.99
N PRO A 373 20.11 5.50 -22.62
CA PRO A 373 20.46 4.27 -21.90
C PRO A 373 21.81 4.35 -21.18
N HIS A 374 22.77 5.17 -21.68
CA HIS A 374 24.06 5.36 -21.02
C HIS A 374 23.90 6.10 -19.69
N LYS A 375 23.11 7.19 -19.70
CA LYS A 375 22.83 8.00 -18.52
C LYS A 375 22.03 7.20 -17.48
N VAL A 376 21.04 6.43 -17.93
CA VAL A 376 20.23 5.57 -17.06
C VAL A 376 21.07 4.44 -16.46
N TYR A 377 21.94 3.80 -17.27
CA TYR A 377 22.84 2.77 -16.77
C TYR A 377 23.77 3.31 -15.68
N ALA A 378 24.41 4.47 -15.90
CA ALA A 378 25.29 5.09 -14.92
C ALA A 378 24.54 5.41 -13.61
N ALA A 379 23.30 5.92 -13.69
CA ALA A 379 22.47 6.21 -12.52
C ALA A 379 22.11 4.92 -11.74
N TYR A 380 21.73 3.85 -12.44
CA TYR A 380 21.39 2.58 -11.80
C TYR A 380 22.62 1.90 -11.20
N HIS A 381 23.77 1.98 -11.89
CA HIS A 381 25.04 1.47 -11.36
C HIS A 381 25.42 2.16 -10.04
N GLU A 382 25.30 3.48 -9.96
CA GLU A 382 25.54 4.22 -8.73
C GLU A 382 24.53 3.82 -7.63
N ALA A 383 23.24 3.70 -7.96
CA ALA A 383 22.19 3.34 -7.02
C ALA A 383 22.40 1.96 -6.38
N VAL A 384 22.82 0.94 -7.13
CA VAL A 384 23.04 -0.41 -6.57
C VAL A 384 24.31 -0.50 -5.73
N ASN A 385 25.26 0.39 -5.94
CA ASN A 385 26.53 0.45 -5.21
C ASN A 385 26.47 1.36 -3.97
N THR A 386 25.47 2.24 -3.87
CA THR A 386 25.26 3.11 -2.69
C THR A 386 24.97 2.24 -1.46
N LYS A 387 25.63 2.55 -0.35
CA LYS A 387 25.51 1.85 0.94
C LYS A 387 25.07 2.81 2.04
N GLY A 388 24.31 2.28 2.99
CA GLY A 388 23.89 3.00 4.20
C GLY A 388 22.80 4.06 3.99
N MET A 389 22.30 4.24 2.78
CA MET A 389 21.18 5.15 2.49
C MET A 389 20.37 4.69 1.26
N PRO A 390 19.06 4.98 1.21
CA PRO A 390 18.25 4.74 0.02
C PRO A 390 18.62 5.69 -1.12
N THR A 391 18.33 5.30 -2.36
CA THR A 391 18.60 6.13 -3.54
C THR A 391 17.32 6.50 -4.28
N VAL A 392 17.21 7.77 -4.68
CA VAL A 392 16.19 8.23 -5.64
C VAL A 392 16.86 8.72 -6.92
N ILE A 393 16.33 8.27 -8.06
CA ILE A 393 16.75 8.69 -9.40
C ILE A 393 15.64 9.58 -9.97
N LEU A 394 15.94 10.85 -10.17
CA LEU A 394 15.05 11.83 -10.81
C LEU A 394 15.34 11.85 -12.30
N ALA A 395 14.61 11.00 -13.05
CA ALA A 395 14.85 10.77 -14.46
C ALA A 395 13.95 11.68 -15.32
N LYS A 396 14.50 12.73 -15.90
CA LYS A 396 13.76 13.62 -16.81
C LYS A 396 13.46 12.91 -18.13
N THR A 397 12.18 12.88 -18.50
CA THR A 397 11.67 12.24 -19.71
C THR A 397 10.72 13.16 -20.48
N VAL A 398 10.06 12.62 -21.49
CA VAL A 398 9.04 13.32 -22.27
C VAL A 398 7.79 12.45 -22.29
N LYS A 399 6.65 12.96 -21.84
CA LYS A 399 5.37 12.26 -21.89
C LYS A 399 4.98 11.98 -23.34
N GLY A 400 4.57 10.74 -23.62
CA GLY A 400 4.24 10.33 -24.99
C GLY A 400 5.43 10.28 -25.95
N TYR A 401 6.65 10.06 -25.44
CA TYR A 401 7.86 9.99 -26.26
C TYR A 401 7.69 9.01 -27.44
N GLY A 402 7.92 9.50 -28.66
CA GLY A 402 7.78 8.74 -29.89
C GLY A 402 6.44 8.93 -30.60
N MET A 403 5.46 9.53 -29.97
CA MET A 403 4.13 9.75 -30.58
C MET A 403 4.09 10.95 -31.54
N GLY A 404 5.18 11.70 -31.67
CA GLY A 404 5.30 12.85 -32.59
C GLY A 404 4.25 13.91 -32.32
N ALA A 405 3.77 14.57 -33.38
CA ALA A 405 2.77 15.62 -33.29
C ALA A 405 1.40 15.16 -32.73
N ALA A 406 1.15 13.84 -32.69
CA ALA A 406 -0.09 13.28 -32.16
C ALA A 406 -0.18 13.29 -30.62
N GLY A 407 0.96 13.45 -29.92
CA GLY A 407 0.90 13.36 -28.47
C GLY A 407 2.20 13.66 -27.72
N GLU A 408 3.33 13.86 -28.36
CA GLU A 408 4.60 14.07 -27.66
C GLU A 408 4.63 15.43 -26.95
N SER A 409 4.65 15.42 -25.63
CA SER A 409 4.68 16.60 -24.76
C SER A 409 3.43 17.49 -24.77
N LEU A 410 2.33 17.03 -25.35
CA LEU A 410 1.07 17.77 -25.39
C LEU A 410 0.21 17.48 -24.14
N ASN A 411 -0.60 18.46 -23.71
CA ASN A 411 -1.50 18.27 -22.57
C ASN A 411 -2.55 17.16 -22.78
N PRO A 412 -3.19 17.02 -23.98
CA PRO A 412 -4.14 15.96 -24.23
C PRO A 412 -3.54 14.55 -24.34
N THR A 413 -2.23 14.41 -24.28
CA THR A 413 -1.49 13.12 -24.55
C THR A 413 -2.02 11.96 -23.72
N HIS A 414 -2.41 12.20 -22.48
CA HIS A 414 -2.96 11.15 -21.61
C HIS A 414 -4.32 10.65 -22.13
N GLN A 415 -5.12 11.52 -22.74
CA GLN A 415 -6.44 11.20 -23.27
C GLN A 415 -6.41 10.72 -24.73
N THR A 416 -5.24 10.73 -25.38
CA THR A 416 -5.06 10.26 -26.75
C THR A 416 -5.22 8.73 -26.80
N LYS A 417 -6.46 8.27 -26.67
CA LYS A 417 -6.86 6.86 -26.69
C LYS A 417 -6.90 6.30 -28.11
N LYS A 418 -7.20 7.15 -29.09
CA LYS A 418 -7.33 6.80 -30.50
C LYS A 418 -6.22 7.48 -31.29
N LEU A 419 -5.10 6.78 -31.49
CA LEU A 419 -4.15 7.16 -32.51
C LEU A 419 -4.80 6.85 -33.87
N ASP A 420 -4.78 7.84 -34.77
CA ASP A 420 -5.16 7.64 -36.16
C ASP A 420 -4.08 6.81 -36.89
N ASP A 421 -4.41 6.39 -38.09
CA ASP A 421 -3.52 5.52 -38.85
C ASP A 421 -2.21 6.23 -39.25
N GLU A 422 -2.23 7.56 -39.36
CA GLU A 422 -1.05 8.36 -39.67
C GLU A 422 -0.09 8.40 -38.48
N ALA A 423 -0.59 8.62 -37.28
CA ALA A 423 0.21 8.61 -36.05
C ALA A 423 0.84 7.22 -35.81
N VAL A 424 0.12 6.14 -36.11
CA VAL A 424 0.65 4.77 -36.03
C VAL A 424 1.79 4.57 -37.03
N ARG A 425 1.69 5.08 -38.27
CA ARG A 425 2.77 5.02 -39.27
C ARG A 425 3.99 5.81 -38.84
N ILE A 426 3.80 7.06 -38.35
CA ILE A 426 4.88 7.89 -37.83
C ILE A 426 5.62 7.17 -36.69
N PHE A 427 4.90 6.52 -35.78
CA PHE A 427 5.50 5.77 -34.67
C PHE A 427 6.30 4.56 -35.19
N ARG A 428 5.73 3.78 -36.10
CA ARG A 428 6.41 2.66 -36.77
C ARG A 428 7.75 3.10 -37.40
N ASP A 429 7.69 4.17 -38.20
CA ASP A 429 8.86 4.65 -38.95
C ASP A 429 9.94 5.21 -38.02
N ARG A 430 9.54 5.94 -36.98
CA ARG A 430 10.50 6.48 -36.00
C ARG A 430 11.31 5.38 -35.30
N PHE A 431 10.69 4.22 -35.04
CA PHE A 431 11.32 3.11 -34.35
C PHE A 431 11.78 1.98 -35.28
N ASN A 432 11.75 2.18 -36.59
CA ASN A 432 12.17 1.23 -37.61
C ASN A 432 11.52 -0.16 -37.44
N ILE A 433 10.22 -0.19 -37.16
CA ILE A 433 9.49 -1.45 -36.97
C ILE A 433 9.24 -2.09 -38.35
N PRO A 434 9.59 -3.36 -38.56
CA PRO A 434 9.45 -4.01 -39.87
C PRO A 434 8.00 -4.47 -40.15
N VAL A 435 7.04 -3.54 -40.05
CA VAL A 435 5.64 -3.71 -40.40
C VAL A 435 5.35 -2.87 -41.65
N THR A 436 4.84 -3.50 -42.67
CA THR A 436 4.58 -2.85 -43.99
C THR A 436 3.28 -2.04 -43.97
N ASP A 437 3.13 -1.10 -44.92
CA ASP A 437 1.89 -0.34 -45.08
C ASP A 437 0.69 -1.25 -45.41
N ALA A 438 0.91 -2.35 -46.13
CA ALA A 438 -0.14 -3.35 -46.40
C ALA A 438 -0.64 -4.04 -45.11
N GLN A 439 0.23 -4.26 -44.13
CA GLN A 439 -0.14 -4.82 -42.83
C GLN A 439 -0.88 -3.81 -41.94
N LEU A 440 -0.71 -2.52 -42.19
CA LEU A 440 -1.42 -1.44 -41.51
C LEU A 440 -2.72 -1.03 -42.24
N ALA A 441 -3.01 -1.62 -43.40
CA ALA A 441 -4.21 -1.31 -44.14
C ALA A 441 -5.49 -1.66 -43.34
N ASP A 442 -6.58 -0.95 -43.61
CA ASP A 442 -7.89 -1.15 -42.95
C ASP A 442 -7.84 -0.93 -41.41
N GLY A 443 -6.93 -0.10 -40.94
CA GLY A 443 -6.81 0.21 -39.51
C GLY A 443 -6.22 -0.94 -38.67
N LYS A 444 -5.55 -1.91 -39.27
CA LYS A 444 -4.88 -3.00 -38.55
C LYS A 444 -3.61 -2.50 -37.87
N VAL A 445 -3.34 -3.00 -36.67
CA VAL A 445 -2.08 -2.75 -35.95
C VAL A 445 -1.58 -4.12 -35.43
N PRO A 446 -0.79 -4.85 -36.25
CA PRO A 446 -0.34 -6.20 -35.85
C PRO A 446 0.70 -6.13 -34.74
N PHE A 447 0.69 -7.13 -33.87
CA PHE A 447 1.84 -7.39 -33.02
C PHE A 447 3.03 -7.83 -33.88
N PHE A 448 4.25 -7.55 -33.40
CA PHE A 448 5.46 -7.96 -34.06
C PHE A 448 6.34 -8.78 -33.13
N HIS A 449 6.68 -9.99 -33.56
CA HIS A 449 7.66 -10.87 -32.93
C HIS A 449 8.72 -11.25 -33.98
N PRO A 450 10.01 -11.02 -33.70
CA PRO A 450 11.07 -11.26 -34.72
C PRO A 450 11.37 -12.74 -34.99
N GLY A 451 10.75 -13.62 -34.18
CA GLY A 451 10.96 -15.07 -34.22
C GLY A 451 11.85 -15.58 -33.09
N GLU A 452 11.54 -16.76 -32.55
CA GLU A 452 12.21 -17.36 -31.37
C GLU A 452 13.75 -17.50 -31.51
N LYS A 453 14.25 -17.64 -32.72
CA LYS A 453 15.68 -17.76 -33.03
C LYS A 453 16.32 -16.48 -33.57
N SER A 454 15.62 -15.35 -33.39
CA SER A 454 16.21 -14.07 -33.80
C SER A 454 17.29 -13.63 -32.80
N PRO A 455 18.27 -12.87 -33.24
CA PRO A 455 19.31 -12.34 -32.34
C PRO A 455 18.75 -11.52 -31.20
N GLU A 456 17.62 -10.83 -31.41
CA GLU A 456 16.92 -10.04 -30.39
C GLU A 456 16.40 -10.90 -29.25
N ILE A 457 15.73 -12.01 -29.58
CA ILE A 457 15.16 -12.92 -28.59
C ILE A 457 16.26 -13.70 -27.85
N GLU A 458 17.26 -14.21 -28.59
CA GLU A 458 18.43 -14.87 -27.98
C GLU A 458 19.14 -13.93 -26.98
N TYR A 459 19.36 -12.68 -27.36
CA TYR A 459 19.97 -11.67 -26.49
C TYR A 459 19.13 -11.44 -25.22
N MET A 460 17.83 -11.26 -25.35
CA MET A 460 16.92 -11.07 -24.19
C MET A 460 16.99 -12.26 -23.22
N HIS A 461 16.91 -13.49 -23.73
CA HIS A 461 16.98 -14.69 -22.91
C HIS A 461 18.33 -14.81 -22.20
N GLU A 462 19.43 -14.56 -22.91
CA GLU A 462 20.77 -14.59 -22.33
C GLU A 462 20.94 -13.58 -21.20
N ARG A 463 20.47 -12.32 -21.39
CA ARG A 463 20.51 -11.30 -20.34
C ARG A 463 19.68 -11.73 -19.13
N ARG A 464 18.47 -12.26 -19.34
CA ARG A 464 17.63 -12.72 -18.22
C ARG A 464 18.21 -13.94 -17.51
N LYS A 465 18.83 -14.86 -18.24
CA LYS A 465 19.54 -16.00 -17.66
C LYS A 465 20.70 -15.53 -16.76
N GLN A 466 21.52 -14.59 -17.23
CA GLN A 466 22.64 -14.02 -16.46
C GLN A 466 22.16 -13.30 -15.19
N LEU A 467 20.93 -12.80 -15.16
CA LEU A 467 20.31 -12.12 -14.04
C LEU A 467 19.38 -13.02 -13.21
N GLY A 468 19.47 -14.35 -13.33
CA GLY A 468 18.73 -15.29 -12.48
C GLY A 468 17.26 -15.49 -12.86
N GLY A 469 16.86 -15.16 -14.11
CA GLY A 469 15.53 -15.48 -14.63
C GLY A 469 14.62 -14.27 -14.85
N TYR A 470 13.35 -14.55 -15.12
CA TYR A 470 12.40 -13.53 -15.56
C TYR A 470 11.72 -12.80 -14.40
N LEU A 471 11.34 -11.54 -14.66
CA LEU A 471 10.54 -10.68 -13.80
C LEU A 471 9.49 -9.94 -14.65
N PRO A 472 8.32 -9.55 -14.07
CA PRO A 472 7.83 -9.85 -12.72
C PRO A 472 7.54 -11.36 -12.55
N GLN A 473 7.71 -11.85 -11.34
CA GLN A 473 7.36 -13.20 -10.95
C GLN A 473 6.92 -13.21 -9.49
N ARG A 474 5.86 -13.96 -9.20
CA ARG A 474 5.30 -14.05 -7.85
C ARG A 474 5.06 -15.49 -7.44
N ARG A 475 5.29 -15.81 -6.17
CA ARG A 475 4.95 -17.09 -5.55
C ARG A 475 3.55 -17.01 -4.95
N ARG A 476 2.68 -17.96 -5.29
CA ARG A 476 1.32 -18.06 -4.72
C ARG A 476 1.30 -18.61 -3.30
N LYS A 477 2.14 -19.59 -3.04
CA LYS A 477 2.22 -20.31 -1.76
C LYS A 477 3.67 -20.44 -1.33
N SER A 478 3.90 -20.46 -0.03
CA SER A 478 5.21 -20.82 0.50
C SER A 478 5.46 -22.32 0.31
N SER A 479 6.72 -22.69 0.13
CA SER A 479 7.17 -24.08 0.23
C SER A 479 7.12 -24.60 1.68
N GLN A 480 7.05 -23.69 2.67
CA GLN A 480 6.97 -24.00 4.08
C GLN A 480 5.53 -23.99 4.56
N THR A 481 5.09 -25.09 5.20
CA THR A 481 3.82 -25.19 5.91
C THR A 481 4.10 -25.18 7.41
N LEU A 482 3.39 -24.35 8.18
CA LEU A 482 3.54 -24.30 9.63
C LEU A 482 2.39 -25.03 10.31
N GLU A 483 2.71 -25.89 11.28
CA GLU A 483 1.73 -26.42 12.22
C GLU A 483 1.43 -25.35 13.27
N VAL A 484 0.15 -25.03 13.43
CA VAL A 484 -0.29 -24.01 14.38
C VAL A 484 -0.69 -24.64 15.73
N PRO A 485 -0.62 -23.88 16.85
CA PRO A 485 -1.13 -24.36 18.12
C PRO A 485 -2.57 -24.84 18.00
N LYS A 486 -2.88 -26.00 18.58
CA LYS A 486 -4.25 -26.52 18.66
C LYS A 486 -5.06 -25.68 19.64
N LEU A 487 -6.39 -25.78 19.56
CA LEU A 487 -7.29 -25.00 20.42
C LEU A 487 -7.06 -25.27 21.92
N GLU A 488 -6.66 -26.49 22.30
CA GLU A 488 -6.35 -26.87 23.67
C GLU A 488 -5.17 -26.06 24.26
N ALA A 489 -4.29 -25.52 23.43
CA ALA A 489 -3.22 -24.64 23.91
C ALA A 489 -3.77 -23.35 24.56
N PHE A 490 -4.99 -22.98 24.21
CA PHE A 490 -5.72 -21.83 24.75
C PHE A 490 -6.68 -22.19 25.88
N ASP A 491 -6.59 -23.41 26.50
CA ASP A 491 -7.50 -23.97 27.51
C ASP A 491 -7.90 -22.97 28.60
N ARG A 492 -6.94 -22.11 29.02
CA ARG A 492 -7.22 -21.07 30.02
C ARG A 492 -8.28 -20.05 29.57
N LEU A 493 -8.36 -19.78 28.26
CA LEU A 493 -9.33 -18.84 27.68
C LEU A 493 -10.66 -19.53 27.35
N LEU A 494 -10.64 -20.87 27.23
CA LEU A 494 -11.85 -21.66 26.97
C LEU A 494 -12.68 -21.89 28.23
N LYS A 495 -12.08 -21.69 29.39
CA LYS A 495 -12.72 -21.88 30.70
C LYS A 495 -13.16 -20.56 31.32
N SER A 496 -14.16 -20.67 32.21
CA SER A 496 -14.66 -19.52 32.98
C SER A 496 -13.54 -18.82 33.74
N THR A 497 -13.60 -17.49 33.75
CA THR A 497 -12.70 -16.67 34.58
C THR A 497 -13.12 -16.61 36.05
N GLY A 498 -14.26 -17.24 36.45
CA GLY A 498 -14.85 -17.10 37.78
C GLY A 498 -15.17 -15.62 38.07
N ASP A 499 -14.75 -15.15 39.23
CA ASP A 499 -14.92 -13.74 39.64
C ASP A 499 -13.90 -12.79 39.03
N ARG A 500 -12.92 -13.30 38.31
CA ARG A 500 -11.91 -12.46 37.68
C ARG A 500 -12.46 -11.80 36.41
N GLU A 501 -12.49 -10.49 36.44
CA GLU A 501 -12.89 -9.70 35.27
C GLU A 501 -11.70 -9.41 34.34
N ILE A 502 -11.87 -9.64 33.04
CA ILE A 502 -10.91 -9.31 31.99
C ILE A 502 -11.63 -8.73 30.77
N SER A 503 -10.92 -7.97 29.95
CA SER A 503 -11.43 -7.48 28.68
C SER A 503 -11.07 -8.43 27.52
N THR A 504 -11.72 -8.27 26.35
CA THR A 504 -11.33 -9.01 25.14
C THR A 504 -9.95 -8.56 24.64
N THR A 505 -9.53 -7.32 24.86
CA THR A 505 -8.14 -6.87 24.61
C THR A 505 -7.15 -7.68 25.44
N MET A 506 -7.40 -7.87 26.73
CA MET A 506 -6.54 -8.71 27.57
C MET A 506 -6.60 -10.19 27.21
N SER A 507 -7.74 -10.69 26.73
CA SER A 507 -7.85 -12.04 26.19
C SER A 507 -6.98 -12.24 24.93
N PHE A 508 -6.94 -11.23 24.06
CA PHE A 508 -6.00 -11.20 22.92
C PHE A 508 -4.55 -11.21 23.39
N VAL A 509 -4.16 -10.33 24.33
CA VAL A 509 -2.78 -10.29 24.85
C VAL A 509 -2.36 -11.63 25.45
N GLN A 510 -3.25 -12.31 26.16
CA GLN A 510 -2.99 -13.67 26.67
C GLN A 510 -2.82 -14.68 25.52
N SER A 511 -3.67 -14.62 24.49
CA SER A 511 -3.55 -15.46 23.28
C SER A 511 -2.22 -15.20 22.57
N LEU A 512 -1.85 -13.95 22.38
CA LEU A 512 -0.57 -13.57 21.76
C LEU A 512 0.64 -14.12 22.54
N ASN A 513 0.60 -14.11 23.87
CA ASN A 513 1.65 -14.70 24.70
C ASN A 513 1.72 -16.23 24.55
N ILE A 514 0.61 -16.90 24.31
CA ILE A 514 0.60 -18.36 24.02
C ILE A 514 1.23 -18.59 22.65
N ILE A 515 0.86 -17.84 21.63
CA ILE A 515 1.36 -17.94 20.25
C ILE A 515 2.88 -17.67 20.23
N LEU A 516 3.36 -16.63 20.91
CA LEU A 516 4.78 -16.26 20.97
C LEU A 516 5.66 -17.36 21.61
N ARG A 517 5.10 -18.21 22.45
CA ARG A 517 5.81 -19.36 23.08
C ARG A 517 5.82 -20.60 22.20
N ASP A 518 5.01 -20.66 21.17
CA ASP A 518 5.04 -21.76 20.23
C ASP A 518 6.35 -21.82 19.47
N LYS A 519 6.91 -23.01 19.29
CA LYS A 519 8.25 -23.17 18.69
C LYS A 519 8.28 -22.93 17.18
N GLN A 520 7.17 -23.15 16.49
CA GLN A 520 7.07 -22.95 15.04
C GLN A 520 6.53 -21.57 14.68
N VAL A 521 5.42 -21.18 15.29
CA VAL A 521 4.71 -19.93 14.97
C VAL A 521 5.31 -18.74 15.72
N GLY A 522 5.80 -18.92 16.95
CA GLY A 522 6.33 -17.85 17.78
C GLY A 522 7.42 -17.01 17.10
N PRO A 523 8.46 -17.60 16.49
CA PRO A 523 9.47 -16.86 15.73
C PRO A 523 8.92 -16.13 14.50
N ARG A 524 7.78 -16.56 13.97
CA ARG A 524 7.11 -15.97 12.79
C ARG A 524 6.13 -14.86 13.15
N CYS A 525 5.78 -14.74 14.45
CA CYS A 525 4.85 -13.71 14.94
C CYS A 525 5.49 -12.32 14.86
N VAL A 526 4.74 -11.34 14.39
CA VAL A 526 5.16 -9.94 14.27
C VAL A 526 4.11 -9.05 14.93
N PRO A 527 4.25 -8.71 16.22
CA PRO A 527 3.40 -7.70 16.85
C PRO A 527 3.74 -6.31 16.33
N ILE A 528 2.74 -5.55 15.89
CA ILE A 528 2.88 -4.22 15.31
C ILE A 528 1.95 -3.26 16.04
N VAL A 529 2.47 -2.11 16.44
CA VAL A 529 1.74 -1.06 17.14
C VAL A 529 2.11 0.33 16.61
N ALA A 530 1.17 1.25 16.71
CA ALA A 530 1.34 2.66 16.35
C ALA A 530 1.40 3.51 17.63
N ASP A 531 2.44 3.33 18.46
CA ASP A 531 2.71 4.04 19.72
C ASP A 531 1.69 3.78 20.86
N GLU A 532 0.96 2.66 20.83
CA GLU A 532 -0.15 2.41 21.76
C GLU A 532 0.00 1.10 22.57
N ALA A 533 1.21 0.52 22.60
CA ALA A 533 1.42 -0.77 23.26
C ALA A 533 1.01 -0.79 24.74
N ARG A 534 1.25 0.31 25.48
CA ARG A 534 0.88 0.42 26.90
C ARG A 534 -0.65 0.50 27.09
N THR A 535 -1.34 1.20 26.20
CA THR A 535 -2.81 1.29 26.19
C THR A 535 -3.46 -0.07 26.02
N PHE A 536 -2.84 -0.94 25.23
CA PHE A 536 -3.35 -2.29 24.96
C PHE A 536 -2.80 -3.35 25.92
N GLY A 537 -2.00 -2.99 26.93
CA GLY A 537 -1.41 -3.93 27.87
C GLY A 537 -0.32 -4.84 27.28
N MET A 538 0.35 -4.37 26.22
CA MET A 538 1.39 -5.11 25.49
C MET A 538 2.81 -4.73 25.92
N GLU A 539 3.00 -3.81 26.85
CA GLU A 539 4.31 -3.32 27.30
C GLU A 539 5.23 -4.44 27.84
N GLY A 540 4.66 -5.54 28.30
CA GLY A 540 5.43 -6.72 28.72
C GLY A 540 6.25 -7.34 27.59
N LEU A 541 5.86 -7.15 26.34
CA LEU A 541 6.58 -7.62 25.16
C LEU A 541 7.90 -6.87 24.95
N PHE A 542 8.02 -5.62 25.37
CA PHE A 542 9.24 -4.82 25.21
C PHE A 542 10.43 -5.51 25.85
N ARG A 543 10.27 -6.02 27.08
CA ARG A 543 11.30 -6.78 27.75
C ARG A 543 11.46 -8.19 27.19
N GLN A 544 10.35 -8.85 26.86
CA GLN A 544 10.33 -10.27 26.50
C GLN A 544 10.97 -10.53 25.13
N ILE A 545 10.59 -9.76 24.12
CA ILE A 545 10.99 -10.00 22.72
C ILE A 545 11.63 -8.78 22.05
N GLY A 546 11.67 -7.62 22.74
CA GLY A 546 12.32 -6.38 22.28
C GLY A 546 11.56 -5.66 21.16
N ILE A 547 11.80 -4.36 21.08
CA ILE A 547 11.35 -3.50 19.97
C ILE A 547 12.46 -3.49 18.93
N TYR A 548 12.10 -3.65 17.66
CA TYR A 548 13.06 -3.60 16.57
C TYR A 548 13.64 -2.20 16.41
N ALA A 549 14.96 -2.10 16.44
CA ALA A 549 15.70 -0.90 16.12
C ALA A 549 16.97 -1.31 15.33
N PRO A 550 17.13 -0.95 14.05
CA PRO A 550 18.19 -1.47 13.18
C PRO A 550 19.61 -1.20 13.70
N HIS A 551 19.76 -0.15 14.52
CA HIS A 551 21.05 0.25 15.10
C HIS A 551 21.18 -0.10 16.59
N GLY A 552 20.25 -0.91 17.15
CA GLY A 552 20.18 -1.22 18.58
C GLY A 552 19.88 0.00 19.45
N GLN A 553 19.88 -0.19 20.78
CA GLN A 553 19.60 0.85 21.75
C GLN A 553 20.88 1.57 22.18
N LYS A 554 21.02 2.85 21.83
CA LYS A 554 22.21 3.67 22.10
C LYS A 554 22.12 4.49 23.40
N TYR A 555 21.05 4.33 24.18
CA TYR A 555 20.79 5.04 25.43
C TYR A 555 20.29 4.10 26.52
N LYS A 556 20.29 4.56 27.76
CA LYS A 556 19.68 3.85 28.89
C LYS A 556 18.25 4.37 29.05
N PRO A 557 17.22 3.52 28.94
CA PRO A 557 15.83 3.98 29.08
C PRO A 557 15.58 4.48 30.51
N VAL A 558 14.74 5.51 30.63
CA VAL A 558 14.43 6.14 31.93
C VAL A 558 13.68 5.19 32.87
N ASP A 559 12.97 4.22 32.32
CA ASP A 559 12.19 3.21 33.03
C ASP A 559 12.94 1.87 33.23
N ARG A 560 14.29 1.85 33.06
CA ARG A 560 15.11 0.64 33.12
C ARG A 560 15.02 -0.15 34.43
N ASP A 561 14.64 0.52 35.51
CA ASP A 561 14.46 -0.07 36.84
C ASP A 561 13.05 -0.66 37.04
N GLN A 562 12.14 -0.48 36.06
CA GLN A 562 10.81 -1.05 36.07
C GLN A 562 10.81 -2.49 35.53
N LEU A 563 9.80 -3.27 35.89
CA LEU A 563 9.69 -4.66 35.43
C LEU A 563 9.48 -4.76 33.91
N MET A 564 8.73 -3.81 33.32
CA MET A 564 8.36 -3.76 31.91
C MET A 564 8.91 -2.50 31.25
N TYR A 565 10.27 -2.41 31.21
CA TYR A 565 10.97 -1.26 30.66
C TYR A 565 11.03 -1.28 29.12
N TYR A 566 11.16 -0.11 28.52
CA TYR A 566 11.32 0.09 27.08
C TYR A 566 12.67 -0.45 26.61
N ARG A 567 12.67 -1.46 25.73
CA ARG A 567 13.90 -2.12 25.25
C ARG A 567 13.91 -2.22 23.73
N GLU A 568 14.88 -1.59 23.12
CA GLU A 568 15.17 -1.67 21.69
C GLU A 568 16.31 -2.65 21.41
N ASP A 569 16.24 -3.38 20.30
CA ASP A 569 17.21 -4.40 19.91
C ASP A 569 17.21 -4.57 18.37
N ALA A 570 18.39 -4.76 17.77
CA ALA A 570 18.49 -5.04 16.33
C ALA A 570 17.80 -6.35 15.93
N ALA A 571 17.65 -7.28 16.85
CA ALA A 571 16.89 -8.52 16.71
C ALA A 571 15.50 -8.44 17.37
N GLY A 572 15.03 -7.26 17.75
CA GLY A 572 13.73 -7.04 18.36
C GLY A 572 12.59 -7.55 17.46
N GLN A 573 11.52 -8.04 18.09
CA GLN A 573 10.42 -8.67 17.37
C GLN A 573 9.21 -7.75 17.20
N VAL A 574 8.98 -6.82 18.15
CA VAL A 574 7.90 -5.83 18.06
C VAL A 574 8.28 -4.74 17.07
N LEU A 575 7.37 -4.39 16.17
CA LEU A 575 7.46 -3.19 15.33
C LEU A 575 6.66 -2.07 16.00
N GLU A 576 7.38 -1.16 16.66
CA GLU A 576 6.84 0.08 17.22
C GLU A 576 6.99 1.19 16.17
N GLU A 577 5.91 1.51 15.45
CA GLU A 577 6.00 2.33 14.23
C GLU A 577 5.91 3.83 14.49
N GLY A 578 5.50 4.24 15.70
CA GLY A 578 5.14 5.61 16.01
C GLY A 578 3.73 5.96 15.55
N ILE A 579 3.32 7.22 15.69
CA ILE A 579 1.96 7.68 15.38
C ILE A 579 1.76 7.75 13.86
N THR A 580 1.61 6.57 13.24
CA THR A 580 1.41 6.40 11.79
C THR A 580 0.62 5.13 11.49
N GLU A 581 -0.67 5.23 11.31
CA GLU A 581 -1.50 4.07 10.96
C GLU A 581 -1.17 3.57 9.55
N ALA A 582 -0.91 4.47 8.59
CA ALA A 582 -0.52 4.09 7.24
C ALA A 582 0.82 3.33 7.21
N GLY A 583 1.81 3.79 7.98
CA GLY A 583 3.10 3.11 8.11
C GLY A 583 2.98 1.76 8.81
N ALA A 584 2.29 1.71 9.95
CA ALA A 584 2.08 0.48 10.71
C ALA A 584 1.30 -0.57 9.90
N PHE A 585 0.25 -0.14 9.18
CA PHE A 585 -0.49 -1.03 8.30
C PHE A 585 0.40 -1.55 7.15
N THR A 586 1.23 -0.70 6.56
CA THR A 586 2.11 -1.11 5.46
C THR A 586 3.23 -2.05 5.94
N SER A 587 3.73 -1.88 7.18
CA SER A 587 4.60 -2.87 7.85
C SER A 587 3.89 -4.21 8.02
N TRP A 588 2.62 -4.18 8.46
CA TRP A 588 1.79 -5.38 8.55
C TRP A 588 1.65 -6.05 7.18
N MET A 589 1.35 -5.30 6.13
CA MET A 589 1.20 -5.81 4.76
C MET A 589 2.51 -6.43 4.23
N ALA A 590 3.66 -5.82 4.51
CA ALA A 590 4.97 -6.35 4.12
C ALA A 590 5.25 -7.70 4.79
N ALA A 591 4.97 -7.83 6.09
CA ALA A 591 5.08 -9.09 6.81
C ALA A 591 4.03 -10.12 6.34
N ALA A 592 2.77 -9.69 6.13
CA ALA A 592 1.65 -10.52 5.67
C ALA A 592 1.85 -11.13 4.27
N THR A 593 2.72 -10.54 3.45
CA THR A 593 3.07 -11.02 2.11
C THR A 593 4.43 -11.70 2.03
N SER A 594 5.11 -11.87 3.15
CA SER A 594 6.46 -12.47 3.24
C SER A 594 6.49 -13.93 2.75
N TYR A 595 5.40 -14.67 2.86
CA TYR A 595 5.27 -16.00 2.28
C TYR A 595 5.52 -16.00 0.76
N SER A 596 5.10 -14.95 0.08
CA SER A 596 5.26 -14.76 -1.36
C SER A 596 6.63 -14.18 -1.72
N THR A 597 7.05 -13.11 -1.03
CA THR A 597 8.27 -12.36 -1.35
C THR A 597 9.56 -13.05 -0.88
N ASN A 598 9.48 -13.87 0.18
CA ASN A 598 10.65 -14.46 0.84
C ASN A 598 10.58 -15.98 1.00
N ASP A 599 9.50 -16.63 0.57
CA ASP A 599 9.20 -18.04 0.91
C ASP A 599 9.19 -18.30 2.42
N LEU A 600 8.84 -17.29 3.19
CA LEU A 600 8.90 -17.27 4.64
C LEU A 600 7.55 -16.80 5.19
N PRO A 601 6.65 -17.73 5.58
CA PRO A 601 5.38 -17.34 6.17
C PRO A 601 5.61 -16.59 7.48
N MET A 602 5.09 -15.38 7.59
CA MET A 602 5.06 -14.57 8.81
C MET A 602 3.62 -14.40 9.27
N LEU A 603 3.43 -14.14 10.55
CA LEU A 603 2.12 -13.94 11.17
C LEU A 603 2.08 -12.56 11.84
N PRO A 604 1.74 -11.49 11.11
CA PRO A 604 1.64 -10.17 11.68
C PRO A 604 0.31 -9.97 12.42
N PHE A 605 0.41 -9.27 13.55
CA PHE A 605 -0.70 -8.76 14.37
C PHE A 605 -0.55 -7.25 14.47
N TYR A 606 -1.41 -6.49 13.81
CA TYR A 606 -1.43 -5.03 13.95
C TYR A 606 -2.63 -4.62 14.80
N ILE A 607 -2.32 -4.04 15.98
CA ILE A 607 -3.31 -3.52 16.91
C ILE A 607 -3.31 -1.98 16.86
N TYR A 608 -4.51 -1.40 16.82
CA TYR A 608 -4.71 0.05 16.66
C TYR A 608 -6.08 0.46 17.21
N TYR A 609 -6.30 1.75 17.43
CA TYR A 609 -7.65 2.27 17.68
C TYR A 609 -8.56 1.99 16.49
N SER A 610 -9.65 1.27 16.68
CA SER A 610 -10.54 0.83 15.60
C SER A 610 -11.09 1.99 14.76
N MET A 611 -11.31 3.15 15.37
CA MET A 611 -11.75 4.36 14.67
C MET A 611 -10.74 4.84 13.62
N PHE A 612 -9.43 4.68 13.87
CA PHE A 612 -8.38 5.12 12.94
C PHE A 612 -7.92 4.02 11.97
N GLY A 613 -8.63 2.89 11.94
CA GLY A 613 -8.40 1.81 11.00
C GLY A 613 -8.95 2.10 9.60
N PHE A 614 -9.93 1.32 9.18
CA PHE A 614 -10.43 1.32 7.79
C PHE A 614 -10.82 2.68 7.22
N GLN A 615 -11.31 3.61 8.01
CA GLN A 615 -11.61 4.96 7.51
C GLN A 615 -10.38 5.79 7.18
N ARG A 616 -9.20 5.48 7.74
CA ARG A 616 -7.93 6.17 7.45
C ARG A 616 -7.06 5.39 6.47
N ILE A 617 -7.05 4.06 6.56
CA ILE A 617 -6.17 3.17 5.78
C ILE A 617 -6.95 2.26 4.82
N GLY A 618 -8.18 2.61 4.47
CA GLY A 618 -9.06 1.75 3.66
C GLY A 618 -8.49 1.38 2.31
N ASP A 619 -7.82 2.31 1.63
CA ASP A 619 -7.16 2.05 0.35
C ASP A 619 -5.97 1.08 0.51
N SER A 620 -5.15 1.24 1.56
CA SER A 620 -4.09 0.29 1.90
C SER A 620 -4.65 -1.09 2.26
N ALA A 621 -5.81 -1.16 2.93
CA ALA A 621 -6.47 -2.42 3.24
C ALA A 621 -6.98 -3.13 1.98
N TRP A 622 -7.48 -2.36 1.00
CA TRP A 622 -7.84 -2.87 -0.31
C TRP A 622 -6.61 -3.37 -1.09
N GLN A 623 -5.51 -2.59 -1.06
CA GLN A 623 -4.22 -3.01 -1.63
C GLN A 623 -3.72 -4.33 -1.03
N ALA A 624 -3.80 -4.48 0.30
CA ALA A 624 -3.40 -5.70 0.98
C ALA A 624 -4.25 -6.91 0.56
N ALA A 625 -5.54 -6.69 0.32
CA ALA A 625 -6.45 -7.71 -0.21
C ALA A 625 -6.02 -8.17 -1.61
N ASP A 626 -5.72 -7.24 -2.51
CA ASP A 626 -5.19 -7.52 -3.85
C ASP A 626 -3.83 -8.26 -3.78
N MET A 627 -2.96 -7.88 -2.84
CA MET A 627 -1.68 -8.54 -2.60
C MET A 627 -1.81 -9.93 -1.97
N ARG A 628 -3.02 -10.38 -1.61
CA ARG A 628 -3.29 -11.66 -0.95
C ARG A 628 -2.58 -11.78 0.41
N ALA A 629 -2.63 -10.68 1.19
CA ALA A 629 -2.03 -10.60 2.51
C ALA A 629 -2.68 -11.59 3.50
N ARG A 630 -1.89 -12.10 4.47
CA ARG A 630 -2.30 -13.07 5.49
C ARG A 630 -1.86 -12.59 6.86
N GLY A 631 -2.79 -12.30 7.76
CA GLY A 631 -2.50 -11.79 9.10
C GLY A 631 -3.74 -11.32 9.84
N PHE A 632 -3.54 -10.73 11.01
CA PHE A 632 -4.59 -10.23 11.87
C PHE A 632 -4.50 -8.72 12.03
N LEU A 633 -5.64 -8.06 11.88
CA LEU A 633 -5.89 -6.66 12.21
C LEU A 633 -6.77 -6.62 13.46
N LEU A 634 -6.41 -5.81 14.43
CA LEU A 634 -7.05 -5.76 15.73
C LEU A 634 -7.47 -4.32 16.04
N GLY A 635 -8.74 -4.03 15.82
CA GLY A 635 -9.34 -2.75 16.19
C GLY A 635 -9.60 -2.72 17.69
N ALA A 636 -8.67 -2.17 18.45
CA ALA A 636 -8.77 -2.14 19.91
C ALA A 636 -9.41 -0.83 20.42
N THR A 637 -9.83 -0.86 21.69
CA THR A 637 -10.68 0.17 22.27
C THR A 637 -11.90 0.46 21.39
N ALA A 638 -12.48 -0.61 20.85
CA ALA A 638 -13.64 -0.54 19.97
C ALA A 638 -14.96 -0.33 20.72
N GLY A 639 -16.02 -0.08 19.96
CA GLY A 639 -17.38 0.07 20.44
C GLY A 639 -17.74 1.49 20.84
N ARG A 640 -18.82 2.00 20.27
CA ARG A 640 -19.23 3.41 20.43
C ARG A 640 -19.65 3.75 21.86
N THR A 641 -20.16 2.79 22.61
CA THR A 641 -20.54 2.98 24.03
C THR A 641 -19.55 2.35 24.99
N THR A 642 -18.67 1.47 24.50
CA THR A 642 -17.73 0.75 25.37
C THR A 642 -16.46 1.54 25.63
N LEU A 643 -15.97 2.31 24.66
CA LEU A 643 -14.90 3.27 24.86
C LEU A 643 -15.46 4.56 25.46
N ASN A 644 -15.58 4.59 26.79
CA ASN A 644 -16.12 5.73 27.53
C ASN A 644 -15.10 6.87 27.67
N GLY A 645 -15.59 8.11 27.70
CA GLY A 645 -14.81 9.32 28.01
C GLY A 645 -14.00 9.91 26.85
N GLU A 646 -13.81 9.18 25.74
CA GLU A 646 -12.95 9.61 24.62
C GLU A 646 -13.71 10.44 23.56
N GLY A 647 -14.99 10.19 23.37
CA GLY A 647 -15.86 11.00 22.51
C GLY A 647 -15.79 10.66 21.03
N LEU A 648 -16.29 11.59 20.22
CA LEU A 648 -16.67 11.44 18.84
C LEU A 648 -15.55 10.84 17.95
N GLN A 649 -14.33 11.33 18.05
CA GLN A 649 -13.24 10.92 17.15
C GLN A 649 -12.61 9.56 17.49
N HIS A 650 -12.91 8.95 18.65
CA HIS A 650 -12.36 7.66 19.05
C HIS A 650 -13.40 6.53 19.10
N GLU A 651 -14.67 6.88 19.26
CA GLU A 651 -15.74 5.92 19.44
C GLU A 651 -16.22 5.34 18.11
N ASP A 652 -15.60 4.23 17.71
CA ASP A 652 -15.94 3.50 16.48
C ASP A 652 -17.32 2.85 16.56
N GLY A 653 -18.14 3.04 15.53
CA GLY A 653 -19.42 2.36 15.35
C GLY A 653 -19.61 1.83 13.94
N HIS A 654 -18.60 1.82 13.06
CA HIS A 654 -18.79 1.53 11.63
C HIS A 654 -17.66 0.76 10.95
N SER A 655 -16.56 0.45 11.64
CA SER A 655 -15.40 -0.22 11.02
C SER A 655 -15.74 -1.58 10.39
N HIS A 656 -16.66 -2.35 10.98
CA HIS A 656 -17.11 -3.62 10.41
C HIS A 656 -17.80 -3.47 9.04
N LEU A 657 -18.52 -2.36 8.80
CA LEU A 657 -19.12 -2.10 7.49
C LEU A 657 -18.06 -1.83 6.43
N LEU A 658 -17.01 -1.09 6.78
CA LEU A 658 -15.88 -0.85 5.88
C LEU A 658 -15.11 -2.14 5.60
N ALA A 659 -14.86 -2.95 6.64
CA ALA A 659 -14.22 -4.26 6.49
C ALA A 659 -15.04 -5.23 5.63
N SER A 660 -16.38 -5.20 5.75
CA SER A 660 -17.28 -6.10 5.00
C SER A 660 -17.21 -5.89 3.49
N ALA A 661 -16.84 -4.68 3.03
CA ALA A 661 -16.66 -4.36 1.62
C ALA A 661 -15.45 -5.07 0.98
N ILE A 662 -14.50 -5.56 1.78
CA ILE A 662 -13.28 -6.21 1.29
C ILE A 662 -13.52 -7.73 1.22
N PRO A 663 -13.45 -8.35 0.02
CA PRO A 663 -13.93 -9.73 -0.20
C PRO A 663 -13.22 -10.79 0.65
N ASN A 664 -11.94 -10.67 0.89
CA ASN A 664 -11.12 -11.64 1.64
C ASN A 664 -10.74 -11.17 3.06
N CYS A 665 -11.39 -10.14 3.58
CA CYS A 665 -11.32 -9.73 4.99
C CYS A 665 -12.42 -10.43 5.79
N ARG A 666 -12.06 -11.20 6.83
CA ARG A 666 -12.97 -11.86 7.76
C ARG A 666 -13.11 -11.03 9.02
N SER A 667 -14.29 -10.47 9.29
CA SER A 667 -14.47 -9.53 10.41
C SER A 667 -15.32 -10.08 11.53
N TYR A 668 -14.85 -9.93 12.78
CA TYR A 668 -15.49 -10.47 13.99
C TYR A 668 -15.50 -9.44 15.12
N ASP A 669 -16.58 -9.44 15.91
CA ASP A 669 -16.78 -8.65 17.12
C ASP A 669 -17.03 -9.58 18.34
N PRO A 670 -15.96 -10.20 18.88
CA PRO A 670 -16.07 -11.19 19.94
C PRO A 670 -16.44 -10.56 21.28
N THR A 671 -17.27 -11.29 22.07
CA THR A 671 -17.66 -10.93 23.43
C THR A 671 -16.74 -11.58 24.47
N PHE A 672 -16.32 -12.82 24.27
CA PHE A 672 -15.62 -13.62 25.28
C PHE A 672 -14.22 -14.04 24.83
N GLY A 673 -13.36 -14.35 25.79
CA GLY A 673 -11.99 -14.78 25.53
C GLY A 673 -11.90 -16.08 24.70
N PHE A 674 -12.84 -17.00 24.87
CA PHE A 674 -12.88 -18.22 24.08
C PHE A 674 -13.23 -17.94 22.61
N GLU A 675 -14.08 -16.95 22.32
CA GLU A 675 -14.34 -16.51 20.94
C GLU A 675 -13.07 -15.98 20.29
N VAL A 676 -12.32 -15.12 21.01
CA VAL A 676 -11.03 -14.61 20.54
C VAL A 676 -10.07 -15.76 20.24
N ALA A 677 -9.95 -16.74 21.15
CA ALA A 677 -9.05 -17.88 20.99
C ALA A 677 -9.42 -18.76 19.78
N VAL A 678 -10.72 -19.05 19.60
CA VAL A 678 -11.23 -19.86 18.47
C VAL A 678 -10.97 -19.16 17.14
N ILE A 679 -11.26 -17.85 17.03
CA ILE A 679 -11.06 -17.08 15.81
C ILE A 679 -9.57 -17.01 15.45
N LEU A 680 -8.70 -16.73 16.42
CA LEU A 680 -7.25 -16.69 16.19
C LEU A 680 -6.70 -18.04 15.77
N GLN A 681 -7.08 -19.11 16.44
CA GLN A 681 -6.63 -20.47 16.11
C GLN A 681 -7.08 -20.86 14.70
N HIS A 682 -8.34 -20.63 14.38
CA HIS A 682 -8.90 -20.91 13.05
C HIS A 682 -8.18 -20.08 11.97
N GLY A 683 -8.01 -18.78 12.17
CA GLY A 683 -7.32 -17.91 11.22
C GLY A 683 -5.87 -18.34 10.98
N MET A 684 -5.14 -18.72 12.03
CA MET A 684 -3.79 -19.28 11.88
C MET A 684 -3.80 -20.56 11.04
N GLN A 685 -4.72 -21.48 11.31
CA GLN A 685 -4.89 -22.72 10.55
C GLN A 685 -5.12 -22.43 9.07
N ARG A 686 -6.05 -21.53 8.77
CA ARG A 686 -6.40 -21.12 7.42
C ARG A 686 -5.22 -20.49 6.67
N MET A 687 -4.54 -19.54 7.31
CA MET A 687 -3.50 -18.74 6.65
C MET A 687 -2.14 -19.44 6.57
N LEU A 688 -1.72 -20.16 7.63
CA LEU A 688 -0.36 -20.73 7.72
C LEU A 688 -0.31 -22.18 7.29
N THR A 689 -1.30 -23.00 7.65
CA THR A 689 -1.33 -24.43 7.31
C THR A 689 -2.00 -24.67 5.96
N GLU A 690 -3.21 -24.12 5.75
CA GLU A 690 -3.97 -24.27 4.51
C GLU A 690 -3.56 -23.28 3.42
N GLN A 691 -2.83 -22.24 3.80
CA GLN A 691 -2.33 -21.17 2.94
C GLN A 691 -3.43 -20.48 2.11
N GLN A 692 -4.54 -20.16 2.77
CA GLN A 692 -5.64 -19.42 2.17
C GLN A 692 -5.32 -17.91 2.13
N ASP A 693 -5.76 -17.25 1.07
CA ASP A 693 -5.51 -15.82 0.82
C ASP A 693 -6.61 -14.97 1.45
N GLU A 694 -6.63 -14.93 2.76
CA GLU A 694 -7.56 -14.14 3.57
C GLU A 694 -6.83 -13.55 4.77
N TYR A 695 -7.37 -12.49 5.35
CA TYR A 695 -6.93 -11.90 6.60
C TYR A 695 -8.11 -11.60 7.51
N TYR A 696 -7.83 -11.43 8.80
CA TYR A 696 -8.85 -11.34 9.84
C TYR A 696 -8.83 -9.95 10.47
N TYR A 697 -10.02 -9.40 10.70
CA TYR A 697 -10.23 -8.20 11.49
C TYR A 697 -11.08 -8.52 12.72
N LEU A 698 -10.54 -8.28 13.92
CA LEU A 698 -11.23 -8.47 15.18
C LEU A 698 -11.32 -7.12 15.89
N THR A 699 -12.52 -6.75 16.35
CA THR A 699 -12.65 -5.66 17.31
C THR A 699 -12.43 -6.17 18.73
N LEU A 700 -11.67 -5.42 19.52
CA LEU A 700 -11.31 -5.73 20.89
C LEU A 700 -11.71 -4.56 21.79
N MET A 701 -12.31 -4.88 22.94
CA MET A 701 -12.87 -3.88 23.84
C MET A 701 -12.11 -3.83 25.16
N ASN A 702 -12.17 -2.70 25.84
CA ASN A 702 -11.43 -2.43 27.07
C ASN A 702 -12.28 -2.54 28.36
N GLU A 703 -13.56 -2.91 28.26
CA GLU A 703 -14.41 -3.17 29.42
C GLU A 703 -14.09 -4.54 30.03
N ASN A 704 -13.88 -4.60 31.34
CA ASN A 704 -13.61 -5.81 32.07
C ASN A 704 -14.92 -6.44 32.59
N TYR A 705 -15.03 -7.75 32.45
CA TYR A 705 -16.12 -8.58 32.96
C TYR A 705 -15.72 -10.04 33.07
N SER A 706 -16.52 -10.84 33.79
CA SER A 706 -16.33 -12.28 33.91
C SER A 706 -16.73 -12.98 32.62
N HIS A 707 -15.93 -13.95 32.21
CA HIS A 707 -16.20 -14.78 31.04
C HIS A 707 -16.68 -16.18 31.45
N PRO A 708 -17.72 -16.73 30.81
CA PRO A 708 -18.19 -18.09 31.09
C PRO A 708 -17.29 -19.15 30.43
N ASP A 709 -17.56 -20.44 30.75
CA ASP A 709 -16.99 -21.54 29.95
C ASP A 709 -17.50 -21.50 28.51
N MET A 710 -16.67 -21.93 27.58
CA MET A 710 -17.08 -22.09 26.18
C MET A 710 -18.17 -23.20 26.11
N PRO A 711 -19.33 -22.92 25.52
CA PRO A 711 -20.35 -23.96 25.33
C PRO A 711 -19.82 -25.09 24.46
N GLU A 712 -20.21 -26.33 24.78
CA GLU A 712 -19.83 -27.51 23.99
C GLU A 712 -20.29 -27.35 22.53
N GLY A 713 -19.40 -27.61 21.58
CA GLY A 713 -19.70 -27.51 20.16
C GLY A 713 -19.76 -26.07 19.59
N ALA A 714 -19.52 -25.02 20.40
CA ALA A 714 -19.66 -23.63 19.96
C ALA A 714 -18.62 -23.18 18.92
N ALA A 715 -17.46 -23.86 18.82
CA ALA A 715 -16.36 -23.40 17.99
C ALA A 715 -16.74 -23.19 16.51
N GLU A 716 -17.49 -24.10 15.92
CA GLU A 716 -17.97 -23.96 14.53
C GLU A 716 -18.91 -22.77 14.38
N GLY A 717 -19.86 -22.60 15.34
CA GLY A 717 -20.78 -21.47 15.33
C GLY A 717 -20.12 -20.12 15.51
N ILE A 718 -19.05 -20.03 16.31
CA ILE A 718 -18.22 -18.82 16.46
C ILE A 718 -17.66 -18.40 15.09
N ILE A 719 -17.08 -19.35 14.34
CA ILE A 719 -16.48 -19.07 13.03
C ILE A 719 -17.54 -18.73 11.98
N LYS A 720 -18.70 -19.41 12.03
CA LYS A 720 -19.84 -19.09 11.14
C LYS A 720 -20.57 -17.80 11.51
N GLY A 721 -20.25 -17.20 12.65
CA GLY A 721 -20.75 -15.90 13.09
C GLY A 721 -21.90 -15.90 14.07
N MET A 722 -22.44 -17.06 14.47
CA MET A 722 -23.52 -17.14 15.47
C MET A 722 -23.59 -18.51 16.15
N TYR A 723 -23.82 -18.54 17.46
CA TYR A 723 -24.07 -19.75 18.22
C TYR A 723 -25.01 -19.48 19.43
N LEU A 724 -25.66 -20.53 19.90
CA LEU A 724 -26.53 -20.46 21.08
C LEU A 724 -25.68 -20.43 22.35
N LEU A 725 -25.70 -19.30 23.06
CA LEU A 725 -24.97 -19.13 24.31
C LEU A 725 -25.76 -19.70 25.49
N LYS A 726 -27.09 -19.46 25.52
CA LYS A 726 -27.95 -19.93 26.58
C LYS A 726 -29.28 -20.37 26.00
N ASP A 727 -29.58 -21.67 26.15
CA ASP A 727 -30.85 -22.27 25.78
C ASP A 727 -31.85 -22.20 26.94
N ALA A 728 -32.97 -21.57 26.69
CA ALA A 728 -34.09 -21.55 27.68
C ALA A 728 -34.88 -22.86 27.74
N GLY A 729 -34.48 -23.86 26.97
CA GLY A 729 -35.10 -25.18 26.93
C GLY A 729 -36.37 -25.26 26.06
N LYS A 730 -37.12 -26.37 26.16
CA LYS A 730 -38.33 -26.58 25.34
C LYS A 730 -39.42 -25.59 25.74
N ALA A 731 -39.96 -24.87 24.74
CA ALA A 731 -41.05 -23.93 24.96
C ALA A 731 -42.32 -24.66 25.49
N LYS A 732 -42.92 -24.12 26.57
CA LYS A 732 -44.20 -24.59 27.09
C LYS A 732 -45.35 -23.98 26.28
N LYS A 733 -46.49 -24.64 26.27
CA LYS A 733 -47.67 -24.15 25.54
C LYS A 733 -48.12 -22.81 26.12
N GLY A 734 -48.16 -21.77 25.27
CA GLY A 734 -48.54 -20.41 25.66
C GLY A 734 -47.45 -19.59 26.31
N GLU A 735 -46.22 -20.08 26.37
CA GLU A 735 -45.05 -19.35 26.86
C GLU A 735 -44.70 -18.18 25.93
N LEU A 736 -44.49 -16.99 26.50
CA LEU A 736 -43.94 -15.85 25.76
C LEU A 736 -42.44 -16.01 25.67
N ARG A 737 -41.95 -16.01 24.42
CA ARG A 737 -40.53 -16.26 24.16
C ARG A 737 -39.99 -15.27 23.12
N VAL A 738 -38.71 -14.91 23.25
CA VAL A 738 -37.96 -14.08 22.32
C VAL A 738 -36.55 -14.65 22.06
N GLN A 739 -35.93 -14.24 20.95
CA GLN A 739 -34.57 -14.60 20.59
C GLN A 739 -33.71 -13.34 20.74
N LEU A 740 -32.86 -13.27 21.76
CA LEU A 740 -31.96 -12.14 22.00
C LEU A 740 -30.59 -12.42 21.39
N MET A 741 -30.15 -11.53 20.54
CA MET A 741 -28.89 -11.62 19.79
C MET A 741 -27.99 -10.44 20.16
N GLY A 742 -26.70 -10.68 20.29
CA GLY A 742 -25.75 -9.57 20.57
C GLY A 742 -24.32 -9.89 20.13
N SER A 743 -23.52 -8.87 20.00
CA SER A 743 -22.07 -8.96 19.72
C SER A 743 -21.29 -8.05 20.67
N GLY A 744 -19.99 -8.31 20.82
CA GLY A 744 -19.12 -7.52 21.68
C GLY A 744 -19.69 -7.38 23.09
N THR A 745 -19.42 -6.25 23.75
CA THR A 745 -19.90 -6.00 25.14
C THR A 745 -21.41 -5.86 25.24
N ILE A 746 -22.10 -5.53 24.14
CA ILE A 746 -23.57 -5.33 24.17
C ILE A 746 -24.31 -6.67 24.32
N LEU A 747 -23.70 -7.80 24.01
CA LEU A 747 -24.27 -9.11 24.36
C LEU A 747 -24.55 -9.22 25.88
N ARG A 748 -23.75 -8.60 26.74
CA ARG A 748 -23.98 -8.54 28.19
C ARG A 748 -25.26 -7.79 28.55
N GLU A 749 -25.57 -6.73 27.82
CA GLU A 749 -26.86 -6.02 27.99
C GLU A 749 -28.03 -6.89 27.52
N ALA A 750 -27.87 -7.70 26.47
CA ALA A 750 -28.87 -8.68 26.04
C ALA A 750 -29.10 -9.79 27.10
N ILE A 751 -28.02 -10.28 27.75
CA ILE A 751 -28.12 -11.25 28.85
C ILE A 751 -28.89 -10.64 30.02
N ALA A 752 -28.57 -9.40 30.43
CA ALA A 752 -29.28 -8.72 31.52
C ALA A 752 -30.74 -8.36 31.14
N ALA A 753 -31.01 -8.08 29.87
CA ALA A 753 -32.38 -7.87 29.39
C ALA A 753 -33.22 -9.16 29.48
N ALA A 754 -32.65 -10.33 29.28
CA ALA A 754 -33.33 -11.60 29.44
C ALA A 754 -33.81 -11.81 30.91
N GLU A 755 -32.99 -11.45 31.89
CA GLU A 755 -33.33 -11.49 33.29
C GLU A 755 -34.49 -10.51 33.65
N LEU A 756 -34.46 -9.29 33.07
CA LEU A 756 -35.56 -8.32 33.26
C LEU A 756 -36.87 -8.80 32.62
N LEU A 757 -36.82 -9.42 31.45
CA LEU A 757 -37.94 -9.95 30.71
C LEU A 757 -38.63 -11.07 31.52
N ASP A 758 -37.86 -12.02 32.04
CA ASP A 758 -38.38 -13.12 32.85
C ASP A 758 -39.01 -12.59 34.15
N LYS A 759 -38.25 -11.82 34.90
CA LYS A 759 -38.67 -11.28 36.21
C LYS A 759 -39.89 -10.36 36.13
N ASP A 760 -39.93 -9.42 35.20
CA ASP A 760 -40.89 -8.33 35.18
C ASP A 760 -42.11 -8.60 34.29
N PHE A 761 -41.96 -9.47 33.28
CA PHE A 761 -42.98 -9.71 32.25
C PHE A 761 -43.26 -11.20 32.00
N GLY A 762 -42.50 -12.13 32.60
CA GLY A 762 -42.66 -13.58 32.38
C GLY A 762 -42.33 -13.97 30.96
N VAL A 763 -41.44 -13.29 30.29
CA VAL A 763 -40.98 -13.56 28.92
C VAL A 763 -39.66 -14.29 28.99
N THR A 764 -39.62 -15.51 28.44
CA THR A 764 -38.40 -16.32 28.37
C THR A 764 -37.56 -15.95 27.15
N ALA A 765 -36.23 -15.97 27.26
CA ALA A 765 -35.33 -15.64 26.16
C ALA A 765 -34.27 -16.71 25.88
N ASP A 766 -34.12 -17.11 24.65
CA ASP A 766 -32.91 -17.78 24.18
C ASP A 766 -31.86 -16.68 23.87
N ILE A 767 -30.58 -16.89 24.22
CA ILE A 767 -29.52 -15.91 24.07
C ILE A 767 -28.50 -16.43 23.07
N TRP A 768 -28.24 -15.62 22.05
CA TRP A 768 -27.33 -15.91 20.94
C TRP A 768 -26.16 -14.93 20.94
N SER A 769 -24.94 -15.46 20.92
CA SER A 769 -23.77 -14.65 20.58
C SER A 769 -23.61 -14.60 19.06
N CYS A 770 -23.41 -13.40 18.52
CA CYS A 770 -23.25 -13.13 17.10
C CYS A 770 -21.88 -12.46 16.83
N PRO A 771 -20.77 -13.20 16.97
CA PRO A 771 -19.44 -12.62 16.78
C PRO A 771 -19.20 -12.09 15.35
N SER A 772 -20.01 -12.46 14.33
CA SER A 772 -19.89 -11.90 13.00
C SER A 772 -21.20 -11.82 12.23
N PHE A 773 -21.82 -10.67 12.20
CA PHE A 773 -22.95 -10.42 11.29
C PHE A 773 -22.52 -10.42 9.82
N THR A 774 -21.26 -10.09 9.53
CA THR A 774 -20.71 -10.10 8.16
C THR A 774 -20.61 -11.51 7.59
N GLU A 775 -20.11 -12.48 8.35
CA GLU A 775 -20.02 -13.88 7.87
C GLU A 775 -21.41 -14.51 7.73
N LEU A 776 -22.35 -14.18 8.62
CA LEU A 776 -23.76 -14.58 8.49
C LEU A 776 -24.41 -14.00 7.23
N ALA A 777 -24.14 -12.74 6.91
CA ALA A 777 -24.66 -12.10 5.71
C ALA A 777 -24.10 -12.76 4.44
N ARG A 778 -22.78 -12.99 4.40
CA ARG A 778 -22.12 -13.66 3.26
C ARG A 778 -22.69 -15.07 3.01
N ASP A 779 -22.87 -15.85 4.08
CA ASP A 779 -23.52 -17.17 4.00
C ASP A 779 -24.94 -17.07 3.44
N GLY A 780 -25.73 -16.12 3.96
CA GLY A 780 -27.11 -15.92 3.53
C GLY A 780 -27.23 -15.50 2.06
N GLU A 781 -26.41 -14.54 1.66
CA GLU A 781 -26.36 -14.05 0.26
C GLU A 781 -25.92 -15.15 -0.71
N ASP A 782 -24.93 -15.99 -0.33
CA ASP A 782 -24.52 -17.14 -1.15
C ASP A 782 -25.63 -18.16 -1.30
N ALA A 783 -26.34 -18.47 -0.21
CA ALA A 783 -27.47 -19.39 -0.23
C ALA A 783 -28.62 -18.87 -1.15
N VAL A 784 -29.00 -17.60 -1.01
CA VAL A 784 -30.04 -16.98 -1.85
C VAL A 784 -29.62 -16.94 -3.32
N ARG A 785 -28.37 -16.56 -3.59
CA ARG A 785 -27.83 -16.57 -4.95
C ARG A 785 -27.85 -17.99 -5.54
N TRP A 786 -27.40 -18.99 -4.80
CA TRP A 786 -27.41 -20.39 -5.22
C TRP A 786 -28.82 -20.83 -5.59
N ASN A 787 -29.78 -20.59 -4.71
CA ASN A 787 -31.19 -20.99 -4.91
C ASN A 787 -31.80 -20.37 -6.16
N ARG A 788 -31.54 -19.08 -6.38
CA ARG A 788 -32.00 -18.36 -7.58
C ARG A 788 -31.40 -18.93 -8.87
N LEU A 789 -30.14 -19.35 -8.85
CA LEU A 789 -29.45 -19.90 -10.01
C LEU A 789 -29.69 -21.41 -10.21
N ASN A 790 -30.19 -22.09 -9.18
CA ASN A 790 -30.47 -23.54 -9.19
C ASN A 790 -31.91 -23.82 -8.73
N PRO A 791 -32.95 -23.32 -9.41
CA PRO A 791 -34.35 -23.39 -8.93
C PRO A 791 -34.89 -24.79 -8.83
N GLU A 792 -34.37 -25.75 -9.60
CA GLU A 792 -34.74 -27.15 -9.58
C GLU A 792 -33.81 -28.03 -8.74
N GLY A 793 -32.71 -27.47 -8.20
CA GLY A 793 -31.74 -28.16 -7.38
C GLY A 793 -32.09 -28.14 -5.90
N GLU A 794 -31.24 -28.79 -5.10
CA GLU A 794 -31.34 -28.74 -3.65
C GLU A 794 -31.15 -27.31 -3.16
N GLN A 795 -32.16 -26.80 -2.42
CA GLN A 795 -32.17 -25.43 -1.91
C GLN A 795 -31.28 -25.33 -0.66
N ARG A 796 -30.41 -24.33 -0.63
CA ARG A 796 -29.58 -24.02 0.54
C ARG A 796 -30.35 -23.14 1.52
N LYS A 797 -30.20 -23.37 2.80
CA LYS A 797 -30.74 -22.52 3.86
C LYS A 797 -29.60 -21.67 4.44
N PRO A 798 -29.75 -20.36 4.58
CA PRO A 798 -28.82 -19.53 5.34
C PRO A 798 -28.58 -20.09 6.73
N TYR A 799 -27.36 -20.02 7.21
CA TYR A 799 -26.98 -20.57 8.52
C TYR A 799 -27.81 -19.97 9.66
N VAL A 800 -28.04 -18.64 9.66
CA VAL A 800 -28.89 -17.97 10.66
C VAL A 800 -30.34 -18.49 10.61
N THR A 801 -30.88 -18.79 9.41
CA THR A 801 -32.21 -19.38 9.24
C THR A 801 -32.26 -20.77 9.86
N GLN A 802 -31.25 -21.62 9.63
CA GLN A 802 -31.16 -22.96 10.19
C GLN A 802 -31.18 -22.92 11.73
N LEU A 803 -30.48 -21.99 12.36
CA LEU A 803 -30.41 -21.85 13.80
C LEU A 803 -31.72 -21.34 14.42
N LEU A 804 -32.43 -20.46 13.76
CA LEU A 804 -33.65 -19.82 14.28
C LEU A 804 -34.94 -20.51 13.84
N GLU A 805 -34.89 -21.38 12.81
CA GLU A 805 -36.05 -22.14 12.35
C GLU A 805 -36.58 -23.08 13.48
N GLY A 806 -37.88 -22.98 13.75
CA GLY A 806 -38.51 -23.76 14.85
C GLY A 806 -38.32 -23.10 16.24
N ARG A 807 -37.56 -22.02 16.37
CA ARG A 807 -37.51 -21.23 17.60
C ARG A 807 -38.71 -20.27 17.67
N ASN A 808 -39.30 -20.13 18.85
CA ASN A 808 -40.47 -19.27 19.04
C ASN A 808 -40.09 -17.82 19.32
N GLY A 809 -40.94 -16.92 18.85
CA GLY A 809 -40.90 -15.49 19.15
C GLY A 809 -40.05 -14.64 18.24
N PRO A 810 -40.14 -13.30 18.36
CA PRO A 810 -39.36 -12.36 17.58
C PRO A 810 -37.88 -12.35 17.99
N ALA A 811 -37.01 -11.98 17.04
CA ALA A 811 -35.57 -11.82 17.27
C ALA A 811 -35.23 -10.34 17.49
N ILE A 812 -34.45 -10.04 18.49
CA ILE A 812 -33.96 -8.71 18.83
C ILE A 812 -32.43 -8.77 18.86
N ALA A 813 -31.80 -8.04 17.96
CA ALA A 813 -30.35 -7.91 17.93
C ALA A 813 -29.91 -6.54 18.49
N ALA A 814 -28.85 -6.54 19.26
CA ALA A 814 -28.22 -5.32 19.77
C ALA A 814 -26.71 -5.37 19.58
N THR A 815 -26.13 -4.26 19.17
CA THR A 815 -24.71 -4.13 18.87
C THR A 815 -24.18 -2.75 19.26
N ASP A 816 -22.88 -2.65 19.51
CA ASP A 816 -22.19 -1.38 19.80
C ASP A 816 -21.80 -0.59 18.54
N TYR A 817 -22.29 -1.04 17.40
CA TYR A 817 -22.09 -0.44 16.08
C TYR A 817 -23.43 0.07 15.51
N VAL A 818 -23.36 0.81 14.41
CA VAL A 818 -24.56 1.30 13.72
C VAL A 818 -25.50 0.14 13.35
N ARG A 819 -26.81 0.36 13.36
CA ARG A 819 -27.83 -0.67 13.10
C ARG A 819 -27.62 -1.42 11.78
N THR A 820 -27.04 -0.75 10.78
CA THR A 820 -26.75 -1.37 9.49
C THR A 820 -25.87 -2.62 9.64
N PHE A 821 -24.97 -2.68 10.63
CA PHE A 821 -24.12 -3.84 10.87
C PHE A 821 -24.91 -5.12 11.14
N ALA A 822 -25.85 -5.08 12.08
CA ALA A 822 -26.69 -6.24 12.37
C ALA A 822 -27.87 -6.38 11.38
N ASN A 823 -28.26 -5.31 10.69
CA ASN A 823 -29.30 -5.38 9.67
C ASN A 823 -28.89 -6.14 8.41
N GLN A 824 -27.61 -6.43 8.19
CA GLN A 824 -27.13 -7.22 7.06
C GLN A 824 -27.81 -8.60 6.94
N ILE A 825 -28.23 -9.20 8.06
CA ILE A 825 -28.86 -10.52 8.08
C ILE A 825 -30.38 -10.48 8.05
N ARG A 826 -31.01 -9.31 7.94
CA ARG A 826 -32.47 -9.14 8.08
C ARG A 826 -33.29 -10.07 7.19
N GLU A 827 -32.89 -10.25 5.93
CA GLU A 827 -33.59 -11.09 4.97
C GLU A 827 -33.59 -12.57 5.35
N PHE A 828 -32.58 -13.00 6.12
CA PHE A 828 -32.34 -14.40 6.45
C PHE A 828 -32.93 -14.82 7.81
N VAL A 829 -33.38 -13.86 8.61
CA VAL A 829 -34.03 -14.12 9.91
C VAL A 829 -35.48 -14.51 9.67
N PRO A 830 -35.92 -15.73 10.06
CA PRO A 830 -37.25 -16.24 9.69
C PRO A 830 -38.40 -15.71 10.55
N THR A 831 -38.12 -14.81 11.49
CA THR A 831 -39.09 -14.22 12.40
C THR A 831 -39.04 -12.69 12.32
N ARG A 832 -39.96 -12.00 13.04
CA ARG A 832 -39.86 -10.54 13.18
C ARG A 832 -38.50 -10.17 13.76
N TYR A 833 -37.78 -9.29 13.09
CA TYR A 833 -36.42 -8.89 13.45
C TYR A 833 -36.33 -7.41 13.78
N THR A 834 -35.88 -7.08 14.99
CA THR A 834 -35.64 -5.72 15.45
C THR A 834 -34.17 -5.54 15.78
N VAL A 835 -33.56 -4.44 15.34
CA VAL A 835 -32.14 -4.13 15.55
C VAL A 835 -31.99 -2.84 16.32
N LEU A 836 -31.25 -2.89 17.40
CA LEU A 836 -30.74 -1.76 18.16
C LEU A 836 -29.24 -1.57 17.89
N GLY A 837 -28.82 -0.33 17.70
CA GLY A 837 -27.44 0.01 17.40
C GLY A 837 -27.14 1.49 17.64
N THR A 838 -25.89 1.86 17.50
CA THR A 838 -25.35 3.14 17.94
C THR A 838 -25.25 4.16 16.78
N ASP A 839 -26.36 4.41 16.08
CA ASP A 839 -26.40 5.39 15.00
C ASP A 839 -26.23 6.82 15.54
N GLY A 840 -25.47 7.64 14.82
CA GLY A 840 -25.13 9.02 15.20
C GLY A 840 -23.62 9.17 15.49
N PHE A 841 -23.22 10.35 15.90
CA PHE A 841 -21.85 10.61 16.34
C PHE A 841 -21.58 10.09 17.76
N GLY A 842 -20.33 9.64 18.02
CA GLY A 842 -19.88 9.27 19.37
C GLY A 842 -19.93 10.46 20.35
N ARG A 843 -20.02 10.18 21.64
CA ARG A 843 -20.08 11.18 22.71
C ARG A 843 -19.27 10.74 23.92
N SER A 844 -18.61 11.69 24.57
CA SER A 844 -17.92 11.44 25.84
C SER A 844 -18.90 11.37 26.98
N ASP A 845 -19.04 10.21 27.61
CA ASP A 845 -19.81 10.02 28.87
C ASP A 845 -19.43 8.65 29.49
N THR A 846 -20.11 8.24 30.56
CA THR A 846 -20.03 6.90 31.13
C THR A 846 -20.67 5.87 30.18
N ARG A 847 -20.24 4.60 30.25
CA ARG A 847 -20.85 3.51 29.47
C ARG A 847 -22.35 3.39 29.67
N GLU A 848 -22.83 3.57 30.91
CA GLU A 848 -24.24 3.52 31.22
C GLU A 848 -25.03 4.62 30.50
N ASN A 849 -24.55 5.87 30.55
CA ASN A 849 -25.20 7.00 29.87
C ASN A 849 -25.11 6.87 28.35
N LEU A 850 -23.99 6.39 27.80
CA LEU A 850 -23.82 6.19 26.36
C LEU A 850 -24.78 5.11 25.85
N ARG A 851 -24.85 3.95 26.53
CA ARG A 851 -25.82 2.87 26.19
C ARG A 851 -27.24 3.35 26.25
N ARG A 852 -27.57 4.18 27.26
CA ARG A 852 -28.87 4.82 27.40
C ARG A 852 -29.17 5.82 26.29
N HIS A 853 -28.17 6.63 25.94
CA HIS A 853 -28.26 7.60 24.83
C HIS A 853 -28.52 6.91 23.49
N PHE A 854 -27.76 5.86 23.16
CA PHE A 854 -27.89 5.12 21.91
C PHE A 854 -28.96 4.03 21.93
N GLU A 855 -29.71 3.85 23.05
CA GLU A 855 -30.80 2.88 23.16
C GLU A 855 -30.38 1.43 23.00
N VAL A 856 -29.16 1.08 23.44
CA VAL A 856 -28.60 -0.29 23.40
C VAL A 856 -28.40 -0.89 24.80
N ASP A 857 -28.89 -0.26 25.83
CA ASP A 857 -28.89 -0.80 27.20
C ASP A 857 -29.94 -1.90 27.38
N ARG A 858 -29.82 -2.67 28.46
CA ARG A 858 -30.74 -3.77 28.82
C ARG A 858 -32.20 -3.36 28.87
N PHE A 859 -32.50 -2.11 29.22
CA PHE A 859 -33.88 -1.59 29.33
C PHE A 859 -34.50 -1.36 27.96
N HIS A 860 -33.76 -0.80 27.01
CA HIS A 860 -34.24 -0.64 25.64
C HIS A 860 -34.32 -1.99 24.88
N ILE A 861 -33.39 -2.93 25.16
CA ILE A 861 -33.45 -4.27 24.59
C ILE A 861 -34.70 -5.00 25.08
N ALA A 862 -35.00 -4.97 26.42
CA ALA A 862 -36.19 -5.57 26.98
C ALA A 862 -37.49 -4.89 26.46
N HIS A 863 -37.51 -3.56 26.37
CA HIS A 863 -38.61 -2.81 25.78
C HIS A 863 -38.84 -3.19 24.30
N ALA A 864 -37.81 -3.29 23.48
CA ALA A 864 -37.91 -3.71 22.08
C ALA A 864 -38.50 -5.13 21.93
N ALA A 865 -38.13 -6.04 22.84
CA ALA A 865 -38.68 -7.39 22.89
C ALA A 865 -40.19 -7.38 23.18
N ILE A 866 -40.62 -6.60 24.17
CA ILE A 866 -42.03 -6.46 24.52
C ILE A 866 -42.83 -5.79 23.39
N ALA A 867 -42.26 -4.76 22.74
CA ALA A 867 -42.87 -4.09 21.60
C ALA A 867 -43.02 -5.04 20.39
N ALA A 868 -42.03 -5.89 20.14
CA ALA A 868 -42.08 -6.89 19.09
C ALA A 868 -43.14 -7.97 19.37
N LEU A 869 -43.28 -8.43 20.62
CA LEU A 869 -44.35 -9.38 21.03
C LEU A 869 -45.74 -8.73 20.92
N ALA A 870 -45.85 -7.43 21.24
CA ALA A 870 -47.12 -6.70 21.07
C ALA A 870 -47.49 -6.54 19.57
N ALA A 871 -46.53 -6.30 18.73
CA ALA A 871 -46.74 -6.25 17.28
C ALA A 871 -47.14 -7.62 16.66
N GLU A 872 -46.82 -8.72 17.34
CA GLU A 872 -47.29 -10.09 17.00
C GLU A 872 -48.65 -10.44 17.67
N GLY A 873 -49.23 -9.53 18.44
CA GLY A 873 -50.51 -9.74 19.17
C GLY A 873 -50.40 -10.65 20.39
N LYS A 874 -49.17 -11.00 20.82
CA LYS A 874 -48.91 -11.81 22.00
C LYS A 874 -48.87 -11.02 23.32
N MET A 875 -48.64 -9.75 23.23
CA MET A 875 -48.71 -8.74 24.30
C MET A 875 -49.55 -7.54 23.86
N THR A 876 -49.80 -6.57 24.72
CA THR A 876 -50.63 -5.42 24.41
C THR A 876 -49.83 -4.09 24.43
N GLY A 877 -50.38 -3.03 23.82
CA GLY A 877 -49.78 -1.69 23.93
C GLY A 877 -49.68 -1.18 25.36
N LYS A 878 -50.54 -1.71 26.30
CA LYS A 878 -50.44 -1.39 27.72
C LYS A 878 -49.20 -2.02 28.36
N ASP A 879 -48.78 -3.19 27.92
CA ASP A 879 -47.54 -3.83 28.38
C ASP A 879 -46.31 -3.04 27.89
N VAL A 880 -46.33 -2.53 26.67
CA VAL A 880 -45.30 -1.65 26.15
C VAL A 880 -45.21 -0.36 26.94
N ALA A 881 -46.35 0.31 27.23
CA ALA A 881 -46.41 1.52 28.03
C ALA A 881 -45.94 1.28 29.48
N ARG A 882 -46.23 0.08 30.04
CA ARG A 882 -45.74 -0.33 31.35
C ARG A 882 -44.23 -0.45 31.37
N ALA A 883 -43.61 -1.03 30.33
CA ALA A 883 -42.17 -1.15 30.19
C ALA A 883 -41.48 0.23 30.09
N ILE A 884 -42.01 1.15 29.28
CA ILE A 884 -41.52 2.55 29.20
C ILE A 884 -41.48 3.19 30.58
N LYS A 885 -42.58 3.10 31.31
CA LYS A 885 -42.70 3.70 32.66
C LYS A 885 -41.78 3.01 33.67
N GLN A 886 -41.73 1.68 33.69
CA GLN A 886 -40.95 0.87 34.65
C GLN A 886 -39.44 1.08 34.44
N TYR A 887 -39.00 1.11 33.21
CA TYR A 887 -37.59 1.24 32.84
C TYR A 887 -37.17 2.71 32.66
N LYS A 888 -38.10 3.66 32.95
CA LYS A 888 -37.86 5.13 32.86
C LYS A 888 -37.30 5.55 31.49
N ILE A 889 -37.84 4.96 30.42
CA ILE A 889 -37.46 5.32 29.06
C ILE A 889 -38.12 6.66 28.73
N ASP A 890 -37.32 7.62 28.26
CA ASP A 890 -37.78 8.92 27.80
C ASP A 890 -38.31 8.81 26.35
N SER A 891 -39.63 8.83 26.21
CA SER A 891 -40.29 8.74 24.89
C SER A 891 -40.16 10.01 24.03
N GLU A 892 -39.81 11.13 24.65
CA GLU A 892 -39.62 12.42 23.96
C GLU A 892 -38.17 12.70 23.62
N LYS A 893 -37.25 11.81 23.99
CA LYS A 893 -35.83 11.93 23.65
C LYS A 893 -35.63 12.00 22.12
N PRO A 894 -34.85 12.96 21.63
CA PRO A 894 -34.57 13.05 20.21
C PRO A 894 -33.78 11.82 19.71
N ASN A 895 -33.95 11.46 18.43
CA ASN A 895 -33.21 10.35 17.83
C ASN A 895 -31.70 10.65 17.85
N PRO A 896 -30.85 9.76 18.40
CA PRO A 896 -29.40 9.96 18.46
C PRO A 896 -28.73 10.25 17.12
N LEU A 897 -29.31 9.78 16.02
CA LEU A 897 -28.83 10.06 14.67
C LEU A 897 -28.87 11.55 14.29
N GLY A 898 -29.82 12.29 14.84
CA GLY A 898 -30.08 13.69 14.46
C GLY A 898 -29.56 14.75 15.46
N VAL A 899 -28.83 14.35 16.51
CA VAL A 899 -28.37 15.26 17.57
C VAL A 899 -26.87 15.21 17.78
#